data_1064dcc4ccc1084bda55cfe80263abb9
#
_entry.id   1064dcc4ccc1084bda55cfe80263abb9
#
_cell.length_a   1.000
_cell.length_b   1.000
_cell.length_c   1.000
_cell.angle_alpha   90.00
_cell.angle_beta   90.00
_cell.angle_gamma   90.00
#
_symmetry.space_group_name_H-M   'P 1'
#
loop_
_entity.id
_entity.type
_entity.pdbx_description
1 polymer ?
#
loop_
_entity_poly.entity_id
_entity_poly.type
_entity_poly.pdbx_seq_one_letter_code
_entity_poly.pdbx_strand_id
1 'polypeptide(L)'
;MKITKSTVILLVFVLMLSIFVANVADLINVDNHILDDTLHSKDVKKAWSEPKLYDIGESFDQLMWFLQISDIHISIFQDPFRITELKEFCNITVSSIKPTVVLASGDLTDAKAKDKMGSKQILEEWKYYKRVLDDTEVTRKTLWLDVRGNHDNFNVLSLESKNNYYSNYSIQGQRHPRSYMYTINVGSKYYTFIAIDACLKPGPRRPFNFVGMLDEHEIKSIYNLVDKSKDNNADFIIWFGHYPTSCILSQTNTSIRNIIGKHKESMVYLCGHYHTLGGAVPNMYTLQRGGFLELELADWKDNRMYRLAAIDHGQFSFIDVKHKEWPVVLITNPKHALYTMPRKENIISIIKSTHIRILAFSIALIKTVEVQLDDEPWSECEHVKGPLYVLRWNTTDYREGIHTIRVKVSDMDEREATVVQPFALDGSRLSFRVLPRLILMSNVSNIFQFLFGTVLVLLVIPLCVLRFLHILCERKQMHRPRFRIQFFYSWVRKLWILSTVDRLFFPLVLYTLYLTVGPWAVGEVIENQTGVIFAWGTFIGKSFLPGAFTYAYGFFQLFSFHLPLMLILANRVDKRLQNIKPNEKPLSKICFVLQYLPIILLIMMQTCMAYFFWLAYGTLATILCPLRTWSIFLAIMLWHQVDTMPYSCLRSAAKVWSPLG
;
A
#
# COMPACT_ATOMS: atom_id res chain seq x y z
N MET A 1 42.83 -25.46 2.66
CA MET A 1 41.97 -24.83 1.64
C MET A 1 42.42 -23.39 1.46
N LYS A 2 43.02 -23.04 0.32
CA LYS A 2 43.46 -21.63 0.10
C LYS A 2 42.24 -20.79 -0.23
N ILE A 3 41.87 -19.88 0.66
CA ILE A 3 40.77 -18.94 0.44
C ILE A 3 41.21 -18.02 -0.72
N THR A 4 40.54 -18.14 -1.87
CA THR A 4 40.80 -17.32 -3.04
C THR A 4 40.11 -15.94 -2.88
N LYS A 5 40.64 -14.87 -3.51
CA LYS A 5 40.01 -13.55 -3.50
C LYS A 5 38.53 -13.59 -3.99
N SER A 6 38.20 -14.49 -4.93
CA SER A 6 36.81 -14.73 -5.38
C SER A 6 35.92 -15.27 -4.24
N THR A 7 36.47 -16.13 -3.38
CA THR A 7 35.74 -16.70 -2.23
C THR A 7 35.46 -15.62 -1.20
N VAL A 8 36.42 -14.69 -0.97
CA VAL A 8 36.20 -13.54 -0.06
C VAL A 8 35.12 -12.61 -0.59
N ILE A 9 35.15 -12.28 -1.90
CA ILE A 9 34.14 -11.43 -2.53
C ILE A 9 32.75 -12.09 -2.47
N LEU A 10 32.68 -13.39 -2.74
CA LEU A 10 31.43 -14.14 -2.62
C LEU A 10 30.90 -14.17 -1.18
N LEU A 11 31.78 -14.36 -0.19
CA LEU A 11 31.41 -14.32 1.23
C LEU A 11 30.93 -12.93 1.65
N VAL A 12 31.60 -11.87 1.21
CA VAL A 12 31.17 -10.49 1.46
C VAL A 12 29.82 -10.20 0.79
N PHE A 13 29.61 -10.66 -0.45
CA PHE A 13 28.34 -10.53 -1.15
C PHE A 13 27.21 -11.29 -0.43
N VAL A 14 27.47 -12.55 -0.02
CA VAL A 14 26.50 -13.35 0.74
C VAL A 14 26.22 -12.74 2.11
N LEU A 15 27.24 -12.17 2.78
CA LEU A 15 27.07 -11.46 4.04
C LEU A 15 26.21 -10.20 3.84
N MET A 16 26.49 -9.40 2.81
CA MET A 16 25.71 -8.21 2.48
C MET A 16 24.26 -8.58 2.11
N LEU A 17 24.07 -9.67 1.36
CA LEU A 17 22.75 -10.19 1.03
C LEU A 17 22.03 -10.71 2.29
N SER A 18 22.73 -11.38 3.20
CA SER A 18 22.18 -11.85 4.48
C SER A 18 21.78 -10.69 5.39
N ILE A 19 22.63 -9.65 5.47
CA ILE A 19 22.30 -8.42 6.20
C ILE A 19 21.11 -7.72 5.55
N PHE A 20 21.06 -7.68 4.22
CA PHE A 20 19.91 -7.13 3.48
C PHE A 20 18.63 -7.88 3.79
N VAL A 21 18.64 -9.22 3.69
CA VAL A 21 17.48 -10.07 4.01
C VAL A 21 17.08 -9.96 5.48
N ALA A 22 18.04 -9.90 6.40
CA ALA A 22 17.79 -9.70 7.82
C ALA A 22 17.14 -8.31 8.08
N ASN A 23 17.66 -7.25 7.47
CA ASN A 23 17.06 -5.92 7.58
C ASN A 23 15.68 -5.82 6.93
N VAL A 24 15.43 -6.52 5.82
CA VAL A 24 14.09 -6.64 5.25
C VAL A 24 13.17 -7.43 6.19
N ALA A 25 13.68 -8.50 6.81
CA ALA A 25 12.95 -9.26 7.82
C ALA A 25 12.68 -8.41 9.07
N ASP A 26 13.64 -7.57 9.51
CA ASP A 26 13.48 -6.63 10.61
C ASP A 26 12.54 -5.45 10.28
N LEU A 27 12.56 -4.95 9.04
CA LEU A 27 11.57 -3.97 8.56
C LEU A 27 10.14 -4.55 8.59
N ILE A 28 10.01 -5.84 8.33
CA ILE A 28 8.76 -6.58 8.51
C ILE A 28 8.52 -6.87 10.01
N ASN A 29 9.59 -6.91 10.81
CA ASN A 29 9.60 -7.28 12.23
C ASN A 29 9.70 -6.09 13.21
N VAL A 30 9.83 -4.85 12.77
CA VAL A 30 9.99 -3.66 13.64
C VAL A 30 8.92 -3.57 14.74
N ASP A 31 7.71 -4.07 14.47
CA ASP A 31 6.66 -4.13 15.48
C ASP A 31 6.85 -5.27 16.52
N ASN A 32 7.77 -6.24 16.30
CA ASN A 32 7.99 -7.35 17.24
C ASN A 32 8.73 -6.91 18.51
N HIS A 33 9.77 -6.10 18.40
CA HIS A 33 10.59 -5.73 19.55
C HIS A 33 9.81 -4.87 20.56
N ILE A 34 8.96 -3.96 20.07
CA ILE A 34 8.16 -3.10 20.94
C ILE A 34 7.04 -3.90 21.63
N LEU A 35 6.47 -4.92 20.96
CA LEU A 35 5.45 -5.80 21.56
C LEU A 35 6.08 -6.87 22.46
N ASP A 36 7.27 -7.40 22.14
CA ASP A 36 7.97 -8.38 22.99
C ASP A 36 8.52 -7.74 24.27
N ASP A 37 9.10 -6.55 24.20
CA ASP A 37 9.57 -5.83 25.40
C ASP A 37 8.41 -5.44 26.33
N THR A 38 7.23 -5.16 25.78
CA THR A 38 6.02 -4.94 26.60
C THR A 38 5.34 -6.25 27.03
N LEU A 39 5.52 -7.35 26.29
CA LEU A 39 4.94 -8.67 26.61
C LEU A 39 5.77 -9.48 27.62
N HIS A 40 7.05 -9.17 27.81
CA HIS A 40 7.90 -9.80 28.83
C HIS A 40 7.79 -9.16 30.23
N SER A 41 7.13 -8.00 30.35
CA SER A 41 6.79 -7.45 31.66
C SER A 41 5.73 -8.35 32.31
N LYS A 42 5.95 -8.72 33.55
CA LYS A 42 5.00 -9.55 34.35
C LYS A 42 3.59 -8.94 34.46
N ASP A 43 3.46 -7.64 34.20
CA ASP A 43 2.20 -6.91 34.21
C ASP A 43 1.37 -7.13 32.92
N VAL A 44 1.99 -7.47 31.78
CA VAL A 44 1.28 -7.74 30.53
C VAL A 44 0.61 -9.12 30.54
N LYS A 45 1.20 -10.12 31.21
CA LYS A 45 0.52 -11.43 31.39
C LYS A 45 -0.77 -11.31 32.20
N LYS A 46 -0.92 -10.27 33.01
CA LYS A 46 -2.13 -10.00 33.83
C LYS A 46 -3.21 -9.23 33.06
N ALA A 47 -2.86 -8.58 31.92
CA ALA A 47 -3.76 -7.72 31.15
C ALA A 47 -4.55 -8.45 30.04
N TRP A 48 -4.14 -9.64 29.63
CA TRP A 48 -4.83 -10.43 28.61
C TRP A 48 -5.77 -11.43 29.30
N SER A 49 -6.97 -10.98 29.69
CA SER A 49 -8.05 -11.91 30.02
C SER A 49 -8.42 -12.70 28.76
N GLU A 50 -8.71 -13.99 28.93
CA GLU A 50 -9.20 -14.84 27.83
C GLU A 50 -10.40 -14.19 27.13
N PRO A 51 -10.52 -14.35 25.79
CA PRO A 51 -11.70 -13.87 25.07
C PRO A 51 -12.98 -14.48 25.66
N LYS A 52 -14.05 -13.68 25.67
CA LYS A 52 -15.32 -14.07 26.26
C LYS A 52 -15.88 -15.31 25.55
N LEU A 53 -16.41 -16.25 26.33
CA LEU A 53 -17.12 -17.41 25.83
C LEU A 53 -18.56 -17.02 25.47
N TYR A 54 -19.04 -17.51 24.34
CA TYR A 54 -20.42 -17.34 23.86
C TYR A 54 -21.06 -18.68 23.55
N ASP A 55 -22.33 -18.83 23.85
CA ASP A 55 -23.12 -19.99 23.47
C ASP A 55 -23.73 -19.75 22.09
N ILE A 56 -23.23 -20.46 21.07
CA ILE A 56 -23.64 -20.31 19.68
C ILE A 56 -24.72 -21.35 19.37
N GLY A 57 -25.96 -20.90 19.28
CA GLY A 57 -27.14 -21.73 19.02
C GLY A 57 -27.98 -21.16 17.87
N GLU A 58 -29.31 -21.38 17.92
CA GLU A 58 -30.26 -20.90 16.94
C GLU A 58 -30.67 -19.43 17.15
N SER A 59 -30.39 -18.84 18.31
CA SER A 59 -30.86 -17.51 18.70
C SER A 59 -30.38 -16.41 17.71
N PHE A 60 -31.28 -15.49 17.40
CA PHE A 60 -30.96 -14.30 16.58
C PHE A 60 -30.21 -13.22 17.39
N ASP A 61 -30.08 -13.38 18.69
CA ASP A 61 -29.42 -12.43 19.57
C ASP A 61 -27.91 -12.33 19.29
N GLN A 62 -27.30 -11.22 19.66
CA GLN A 62 -25.88 -10.97 19.52
C GLN A 62 -25.32 -11.07 18.08
N LEU A 63 -26.19 -10.82 17.10
CA LEU A 63 -25.87 -10.78 15.68
C LEU A 63 -26.02 -9.36 15.14
N MET A 64 -24.95 -8.82 14.59
CA MET A 64 -24.93 -7.52 13.93
C MET A 64 -24.18 -7.64 12.61
N TRP A 65 -24.69 -7.02 11.52
CA TRP A 65 -24.03 -6.98 10.23
C TRP A 65 -24.01 -5.56 9.67
N PHE A 66 -23.00 -5.30 8.88
CA PHE A 66 -22.74 -4.00 8.27
C PHE A 66 -22.08 -4.14 6.89
N LEU A 67 -22.06 -3.08 6.12
CA LEU A 67 -21.40 -3.02 4.83
C LEU A 67 -20.17 -2.08 4.86
N GLN A 68 -19.20 -2.37 4.01
CA GLN A 68 -18.11 -1.46 3.67
C GLN A 68 -18.09 -1.24 2.16
N ILE A 69 -17.91 0.01 1.74
CA ILE A 69 -17.60 0.45 0.38
C ILE A 69 -16.37 1.36 0.44
N SER A 70 -15.48 1.29 -0.52
CA SER A 70 -14.25 2.07 -0.55
C SER A 70 -13.89 2.52 -1.95
N ASP A 71 -13.10 3.58 -2.06
CA ASP A 71 -12.53 4.03 -3.33
C ASP A 71 -13.63 4.23 -4.40
N ILE A 72 -14.62 5.04 -4.04
CA ILE A 72 -15.80 5.29 -4.87
C ILE A 72 -15.41 6.10 -6.10
N HIS A 73 -14.53 7.11 -5.94
CA HIS A 73 -14.00 7.96 -6.99
C HIS A 73 -15.05 8.52 -7.94
N ILE A 74 -16.09 9.17 -7.41
CA ILE A 74 -17.05 9.90 -8.24
C ILE A 74 -16.28 10.90 -9.10
N SER A 75 -16.50 10.85 -10.41
CA SER A 75 -15.80 11.68 -11.37
C SER A 75 -16.75 12.25 -12.41
N ILE A 76 -16.54 13.52 -12.77
CA ILE A 76 -17.24 14.19 -13.89
C ILE A 76 -16.53 13.94 -15.24
N PHE A 77 -15.30 13.40 -15.22
CA PHE A 77 -14.47 13.19 -16.40
C PHE A 77 -14.25 11.73 -16.75
N GLN A 78 -14.50 10.84 -15.78
CA GLN A 78 -14.30 9.40 -15.92
C GLN A 78 -15.66 8.70 -15.85
N ASP A 79 -15.66 7.42 -16.02
CA ASP A 79 -16.78 6.50 -15.98
C ASP A 79 -18.04 7.01 -15.23
N PRO A 80 -19.10 7.46 -15.95
CA PRO A 80 -20.32 8.00 -15.33
C PRO A 80 -21.14 6.93 -14.61
N PHE A 81 -20.93 5.65 -14.93
CA PHE A 81 -21.64 4.54 -14.28
C PHE A 81 -21.32 4.43 -12.78
N ARG A 82 -20.19 4.99 -12.31
CA ARG A 82 -19.88 5.05 -10.86
C ARG A 82 -20.99 5.72 -10.06
N ILE A 83 -21.61 6.76 -10.60
CA ILE A 83 -22.69 7.52 -9.94
C ILE A 83 -23.99 6.72 -9.96
N THR A 84 -24.37 6.18 -11.14
CA THR A 84 -25.63 5.44 -11.29
C THR A 84 -25.60 4.13 -10.50
N GLU A 85 -24.51 3.40 -10.53
CA GLU A 85 -24.35 2.16 -9.78
C GLU A 85 -24.21 2.39 -8.26
N LEU A 86 -23.63 3.51 -7.82
CA LEU A 86 -23.70 3.90 -6.40
C LEU A 86 -25.15 4.18 -5.97
N LYS A 87 -25.95 4.80 -6.85
CA LYS A 87 -27.37 5.01 -6.59
C LYS A 87 -28.15 3.68 -6.51
N GLU A 88 -27.84 2.74 -7.39
CA GLU A 88 -28.38 1.37 -7.34
C GLU A 88 -27.95 0.64 -6.05
N PHE A 89 -26.68 0.75 -5.65
CA PHE A 89 -26.18 0.19 -4.41
C PHE A 89 -26.98 0.71 -3.20
N CYS A 90 -27.16 2.02 -3.09
CA CYS A 90 -27.94 2.62 -2.01
C CYS A 90 -29.42 2.21 -2.03
N ASN A 91 -30.03 2.08 -3.22
CA ASN A 91 -31.45 1.75 -3.34
C ASN A 91 -31.74 0.25 -3.24
N ILE A 92 -30.91 -0.58 -3.86
CA ILE A 92 -31.16 -2.03 -3.96
C ILE A 92 -30.36 -2.76 -2.89
N THR A 93 -29.02 -2.66 -2.91
CA THR A 93 -28.18 -3.46 -2.03
C THR A 93 -28.39 -3.13 -0.56
N VAL A 94 -28.37 -1.84 -0.20
CA VAL A 94 -28.60 -1.41 1.19
C VAL A 94 -30.03 -1.75 1.64
N SER A 95 -31.03 -1.61 0.76
CA SER A 95 -32.44 -1.90 1.12
C SER A 95 -32.73 -3.41 1.26
N SER A 96 -32.01 -4.27 0.50
CA SER A 96 -32.15 -5.72 0.59
C SER A 96 -31.40 -6.32 1.76
N ILE A 97 -30.16 -5.85 2.00
CA ILE A 97 -29.31 -6.34 3.10
C ILE A 97 -29.72 -5.74 4.44
N LYS A 98 -30.23 -4.51 4.45
CA LYS A 98 -30.61 -3.76 5.66
C LYS A 98 -29.49 -3.74 6.71
N PRO A 99 -28.29 -3.28 6.36
CA PRO A 99 -27.17 -3.24 7.30
C PRO A 99 -27.43 -2.20 8.38
N THR A 100 -26.93 -2.44 9.59
CA THR A 100 -26.99 -1.46 10.68
C THR A 100 -26.13 -0.24 10.37
N VAL A 101 -24.98 -0.47 9.74
CA VAL A 101 -24.00 0.58 9.38
C VAL A 101 -23.49 0.34 7.95
N VAL A 102 -23.23 1.42 7.23
CA VAL A 102 -22.41 1.41 6.00
C VAL A 102 -21.17 2.26 6.24
N LEU A 103 -19.99 1.66 6.04
CA LEU A 103 -18.69 2.32 6.12
C LEU A 103 -18.24 2.72 4.73
N ALA A 104 -18.10 4.02 4.46
CA ALA A 104 -17.49 4.54 3.23
C ALA A 104 -16.05 4.95 3.54
N SER A 105 -15.09 4.04 3.26
CA SER A 105 -13.72 4.14 3.74
C SER A 105 -12.80 4.95 2.81
N GLY A 106 -13.27 6.13 2.36
CA GLY A 106 -12.47 7.16 1.71
C GLY A 106 -12.40 7.07 0.19
N ASP A 107 -11.73 8.07 -0.39
CA ASP A 107 -11.70 8.34 -1.83
C ASP A 107 -13.11 8.38 -2.42
N LEU A 108 -13.93 9.25 -1.83
CA LEU A 108 -15.33 9.46 -2.19
C LEU A 108 -15.44 10.09 -3.58
N THR A 109 -14.51 11.04 -3.88
CA THR A 109 -14.39 11.73 -5.16
C THR A 109 -13.08 11.40 -5.85
N ASP A 110 -13.01 11.55 -7.19
CA ASP A 110 -11.80 11.26 -7.95
C ASP A 110 -10.78 12.40 -7.90
N ALA A 111 -11.27 13.65 -7.84
CA ALA A 111 -10.48 14.87 -7.70
C ALA A 111 -9.33 14.97 -8.72
N LYS A 112 -9.50 14.37 -9.92
CA LYS A 112 -8.54 14.42 -11.03
C LYS A 112 -9.02 15.38 -12.09
N ALA A 113 -8.08 16.13 -12.67
CA ALA A 113 -8.35 16.95 -13.84
C ALA A 113 -8.64 16.06 -15.06
N LYS A 114 -9.18 16.69 -16.15
CA LYS A 114 -9.52 16.01 -17.40
C LYS A 114 -8.31 15.28 -18.03
N ASP A 115 -7.10 15.81 -17.83
CA ASP A 115 -5.84 15.22 -18.29
C ASP A 115 -5.39 14.00 -17.47
N LYS A 116 -6.11 13.65 -16.40
CA LYS A 116 -5.82 12.57 -15.45
C LYS A 116 -4.52 12.77 -14.62
N MET A 117 -3.78 13.83 -14.83
CA MET A 117 -2.50 14.11 -14.16
C MET A 117 -2.64 15.19 -13.10
N GLY A 118 -3.31 16.29 -13.40
CA GLY A 118 -3.65 17.32 -12.42
C GLY A 118 -4.60 16.78 -11.35
N SER A 119 -4.50 17.33 -10.14
CA SER A 119 -5.36 16.96 -9.01
C SER A 119 -5.81 18.19 -8.25
N LYS A 120 -7.11 18.30 -8.05
CA LYS A 120 -7.75 19.37 -7.27
C LYS A 120 -9.14 18.94 -6.84
N GLN A 121 -9.67 19.53 -5.80
CA GLN A 121 -11.06 19.31 -5.40
C GLN A 121 -12.03 19.87 -6.46
N ILE A 122 -13.02 19.08 -6.83
CA ILE A 122 -14.04 19.42 -7.84
C ILE A 122 -15.39 19.42 -7.17
N LEU A 123 -15.97 20.61 -7.03
CA LEU A 123 -17.24 20.82 -6.32
C LEU A 123 -18.40 19.97 -6.89
N GLU A 124 -18.45 19.79 -8.21
CA GLU A 124 -19.49 19.02 -8.88
C GLU A 124 -19.46 17.54 -8.49
N GLU A 125 -18.28 16.95 -8.30
CA GLU A 125 -18.13 15.55 -7.84
C GLU A 125 -18.72 15.39 -6.44
N TRP A 126 -18.44 16.33 -5.54
CA TRP A 126 -19.00 16.36 -4.20
C TRP A 126 -20.52 16.55 -4.19
N LYS A 127 -21.04 17.41 -5.08
CA LYS A 127 -22.49 17.59 -5.25
C LYS A 127 -23.16 16.30 -5.73
N TYR A 128 -22.51 15.55 -6.63
CA TYR A 128 -23.01 14.24 -7.07
C TYR A 128 -23.03 13.23 -5.92
N TYR A 129 -21.94 13.15 -5.14
CA TYR A 129 -21.88 12.27 -3.97
C TYR A 129 -23.05 12.57 -3.02
N LYS A 130 -23.18 13.81 -2.61
CA LYS A 130 -24.28 14.25 -1.71
C LYS A 130 -25.65 13.96 -2.29
N ARG A 131 -25.86 14.29 -3.57
CA ARG A 131 -27.13 14.07 -4.25
C ARG A 131 -27.52 12.59 -4.28
N VAL A 132 -26.59 11.67 -4.56
CA VAL A 132 -26.88 10.24 -4.54
C VAL A 132 -27.38 9.80 -3.17
N LEU A 133 -26.75 10.25 -2.09
CA LEU A 133 -27.14 9.88 -0.73
C LEU A 133 -28.50 10.51 -0.34
N ASP A 134 -28.76 11.74 -0.74
CA ASP A 134 -30.01 12.44 -0.48
C ASP A 134 -31.17 11.86 -1.30
N ASP A 135 -30.99 11.64 -2.62
CA ASP A 135 -32.02 11.09 -3.52
C ASP A 135 -32.45 9.66 -3.11
N THR A 136 -31.52 8.89 -2.55
CA THR A 136 -31.81 7.50 -2.12
C THR A 136 -32.29 7.42 -0.69
N GLU A 137 -32.26 8.53 0.04
CA GLU A 137 -32.55 8.62 1.49
C GLU A 137 -31.81 7.56 2.30
N VAL A 138 -30.61 7.12 1.84
CA VAL A 138 -29.87 6.01 2.44
C VAL A 138 -29.53 6.26 3.91
N THR A 139 -29.32 7.52 4.30
CA THR A 139 -29.03 7.92 5.68
C THR A 139 -30.23 7.75 6.63
N ARG A 140 -31.44 7.57 6.10
CA ARG A 140 -32.62 7.19 6.89
C ARG A 140 -32.74 5.69 7.06
N LYS A 141 -32.14 4.92 6.16
CA LYS A 141 -32.19 3.45 6.15
C LYS A 141 -31.10 2.81 6.99
N THR A 142 -29.93 3.45 7.07
CA THR A 142 -28.74 2.93 7.75
C THR A 142 -27.87 4.07 8.27
N LEU A 143 -27.04 3.81 9.28
CA LEU A 143 -26.03 4.75 9.72
C LEU A 143 -24.88 4.77 8.69
N TRP A 144 -24.76 5.90 7.96
CA TRP A 144 -23.69 6.09 6.98
C TRP A 144 -22.48 6.79 7.61
N LEU A 145 -21.34 6.08 7.66
CA LEU A 145 -20.10 6.58 8.24
C LEU A 145 -19.06 6.74 7.14
N ASP A 146 -18.84 7.97 6.68
CA ASP A 146 -17.84 8.27 5.68
C ASP A 146 -16.59 8.91 6.29
N VAL A 147 -15.42 8.60 5.73
CA VAL A 147 -14.14 9.22 6.03
C VAL A 147 -13.48 9.63 4.73
N ARG A 148 -12.63 10.65 4.75
CA ARG A 148 -11.93 11.07 3.54
C ARG A 148 -10.70 10.22 3.26
N GLY A 149 -10.41 10.06 1.97
CA GLY A 149 -9.16 9.48 1.50
C GLY A 149 -8.20 10.54 0.96
N ASN A 150 -7.12 10.12 0.29
CA ASN A 150 -6.14 11.03 -0.26
C ASN A 150 -6.69 11.87 -1.42
N HIS A 151 -7.61 11.32 -2.22
CA HIS A 151 -8.27 12.07 -3.29
C HIS A 151 -9.16 13.17 -2.74
N ASP A 152 -9.85 12.93 -1.65
CA ASP A 152 -10.70 13.91 -0.96
C ASP A 152 -9.90 15.04 -0.29
N ASN A 153 -8.56 14.92 -0.28
CA ASN A 153 -7.64 15.84 0.35
C ASN A 153 -6.63 16.47 -0.62
N PHE A 154 -6.70 16.18 -1.94
CA PHE A 154 -5.83 16.82 -2.92
C PHE A 154 -6.04 18.33 -2.94
N ASN A 155 -4.94 19.07 -2.86
CA ASN A 155 -4.95 20.52 -2.96
C ASN A 155 -5.72 21.24 -1.84
N VAL A 156 -5.85 20.61 -0.66
CA VAL A 156 -6.51 21.17 0.52
C VAL A 156 -5.46 21.64 1.52
N LEU A 157 -5.38 22.96 1.75
CA LEU A 157 -4.36 23.56 2.62
C LEU A 157 -4.64 23.30 4.11
N SER A 158 -5.90 23.46 4.52
CA SER A 158 -6.35 23.26 5.89
C SER A 158 -7.80 22.80 5.95
N LEU A 159 -8.26 22.41 7.14
CA LEU A 159 -9.64 22.00 7.35
C LEU A 159 -10.65 23.13 7.05
N GLU A 160 -10.23 24.38 7.24
CA GLU A 160 -11.03 25.59 7.03
C GLU A 160 -10.96 26.11 5.58
N SER A 161 -10.20 25.44 4.73
CA SER A 161 -10.04 25.86 3.33
C SER A 161 -11.35 25.77 2.57
N LYS A 162 -11.64 26.78 1.72
CA LYS A 162 -12.87 26.86 0.92
C LYS A 162 -13.07 25.64 -0.01
N ASN A 163 -11.97 25.00 -0.41
CA ASN A 163 -11.98 23.80 -1.24
C ASN A 163 -11.99 22.48 -0.44
N ASN A 164 -12.11 22.53 0.89
CA ASN A 164 -12.38 21.37 1.72
C ASN A 164 -13.87 21.02 1.66
N TYR A 165 -14.30 20.44 0.53
CA TYR A 165 -15.71 20.12 0.32
C TYR A 165 -16.18 18.93 1.14
N TYR A 166 -15.28 18.07 1.65
CA TYR A 166 -15.62 17.02 2.59
C TYR A 166 -16.43 17.55 3.78
N SER A 167 -16.03 18.67 4.35
CA SER A 167 -16.74 19.28 5.48
C SER A 167 -18.19 19.66 5.20
N ASN A 168 -18.55 19.93 3.93
CA ASN A 168 -19.89 20.43 3.56
C ASN A 168 -20.76 19.38 2.86
N TYR A 169 -20.16 18.39 2.19
CA TYR A 169 -20.85 17.46 1.30
C TYR A 169 -20.80 16.00 1.75
N SER A 170 -19.90 15.62 2.65
CA SER A 170 -19.94 14.30 3.30
C SER A 170 -20.99 14.26 4.40
N ILE A 171 -21.31 13.07 4.87
CA ILE A 171 -22.30 12.90 5.95
C ILE A 171 -21.68 13.24 7.31
N GLN A 172 -20.43 12.81 7.54
CA GLN A 172 -19.78 12.96 8.83
C GLN A 172 -18.88 14.20 8.93
N GLY A 173 -18.36 14.71 7.80
CA GLY A 173 -17.36 15.77 7.79
C GLY A 173 -17.78 17.10 8.43
N GLN A 174 -19.07 17.39 8.44
CA GLN A 174 -19.62 18.59 9.10
C GLN A 174 -19.45 18.54 10.63
N ARG A 175 -19.64 17.34 11.21
CA ARG A 175 -19.58 17.12 12.66
C ARG A 175 -18.19 16.68 13.12
N HIS A 176 -17.48 15.97 12.24
CA HIS A 176 -16.22 15.30 12.53
C HIS A 176 -15.19 15.63 11.43
N PRO A 177 -14.43 16.72 11.59
CA PRO A 177 -13.48 17.15 10.57
C PRO A 177 -12.28 16.18 10.40
N ARG A 178 -12.03 15.31 11.39
CA ARG A 178 -10.98 14.30 11.42
C ARG A 178 -11.53 12.96 11.96
N SER A 179 -10.67 12.20 12.68
CA SER A 179 -11.06 10.91 13.28
C SER A 179 -12.23 11.07 14.26
N TYR A 180 -13.12 10.09 14.26
CA TYR A 180 -14.32 10.12 15.09
C TYR A 180 -14.77 8.69 15.46
N MET A 181 -15.77 8.58 16.33
CA MET A 181 -16.38 7.31 16.69
C MET A 181 -17.91 7.38 16.76
N TYR A 182 -18.53 6.24 16.53
CA TYR A 182 -19.94 6.00 16.80
C TYR A 182 -20.10 4.69 17.55
N THR A 183 -20.89 4.69 18.64
CA THR A 183 -21.26 3.49 19.36
C THR A 183 -22.75 3.22 19.12
N ILE A 184 -23.07 2.00 18.73
CA ILE A 184 -24.43 1.52 18.54
C ILE A 184 -24.71 0.35 19.48
N ASN A 185 -25.96 0.25 19.90
CA ASN A 185 -26.45 -0.88 20.68
C ASN A 185 -27.28 -1.80 19.81
N VAL A 186 -26.94 -3.08 19.75
CA VAL A 186 -27.74 -4.11 19.09
C VAL A 186 -27.96 -5.26 20.09
N GLY A 187 -29.21 -5.43 20.49
CA GLY A 187 -29.53 -6.35 21.59
C GLY A 187 -28.89 -5.95 22.92
N SER A 188 -28.06 -6.83 23.45
CA SER A 188 -27.34 -6.61 24.72
C SER A 188 -25.89 -6.15 24.54
N LYS A 189 -25.48 -5.83 23.29
CA LYS A 189 -24.08 -5.55 22.94
C LYS A 189 -23.87 -4.15 22.38
N TYR A 190 -22.71 -3.57 22.73
CA TYR A 190 -22.27 -2.27 22.24
C TYR A 190 -21.15 -2.45 21.21
N TYR A 191 -21.38 -1.97 19.99
CA TYR A 191 -20.45 -2.00 18.87
C TYR A 191 -19.97 -0.59 18.60
N THR A 192 -18.66 -0.37 18.67
CA THR A 192 -18.06 0.94 18.41
C THR A 192 -17.31 0.91 17.10
N PHE A 193 -17.61 1.87 16.24
CA PHE A 193 -16.91 2.12 14.98
C PHE A 193 -16.00 3.33 15.17
N ILE A 194 -14.69 3.15 14.93
CA ILE A 194 -13.70 4.24 15.02
C ILE A 194 -13.15 4.49 13.62
N ALA A 195 -13.41 5.70 13.12
CA ALA A 195 -12.89 6.20 11.85
C ALA A 195 -11.54 6.87 12.05
N ILE A 196 -10.54 6.49 11.25
CA ILE A 196 -9.19 7.06 11.26
C ILE A 196 -8.98 7.91 10.03
N ASP A 197 -8.79 9.22 10.24
CA ASP A 197 -8.37 10.16 9.21
C ASP A 197 -6.86 10.39 9.29
N ALA A 198 -6.12 9.74 8.43
CA ALA A 198 -4.68 9.90 8.30
C ALA A 198 -4.27 10.83 7.13
N CYS A 199 -5.20 11.61 6.58
CA CYS A 199 -4.89 12.56 5.51
C CYS A 199 -3.87 13.60 5.94
N LEU A 200 -2.93 13.90 5.04
CA LEU A 200 -1.88 14.91 5.26
C LEU A 200 -2.46 16.31 5.49
N LYS A 201 -1.83 17.07 6.36
CA LYS A 201 -2.16 18.47 6.63
C LYS A 201 -0.88 19.32 6.54
N PRO A 202 -0.75 20.10 5.48
CA PRO A 202 -1.60 20.30 4.31
C PRO A 202 -1.66 19.10 3.36
N GLY A 203 -2.69 19.03 2.51
CA GLY A 203 -2.88 17.98 1.50
C GLY A 203 -2.27 18.37 0.15
N PRO A 204 -1.05 17.88 -0.21
CA PRO A 204 -0.41 18.22 -1.46
C PRO A 204 -1.10 17.56 -2.67
N ARG A 205 -0.77 18.06 -3.87
CA ARG A 205 -1.17 17.43 -5.13
C ARG A 205 -0.48 16.08 -5.29
N ARG A 206 -1.01 15.22 -6.17
CA ARG A 206 -0.38 13.95 -6.56
C ARG A 206 1.06 14.17 -7.05
N PRO A 207 1.98 13.22 -6.79
CA PRO A 207 1.79 11.95 -6.08
C PRO A 207 2.14 12.03 -4.57
N PHE A 208 2.41 13.22 -4.01
CA PHE A 208 3.04 13.37 -2.70
C PHE A 208 2.07 13.23 -1.51
N ASN A 209 0.80 12.89 -1.73
CA ASN A 209 -0.13 12.53 -0.66
C ASN A 209 -0.59 11.05 -0.72
N PHE A 210 0.22 10.19 -1.31
CA PHE A 210 -0.05 8.75 -1.34
C PHE A 210 0.06 8.09 0.04
N VAL A 211 0.88 8.62 0.93
CA VAL A 211 1.07 8.09 2.30
C VAL A 211 0.38 9.03 3.28
N GLY A 212 -0.41 8.45 4.18
CA GLY A 212 -1.07 9.19 5.25
C GLY A 212 -0.15 9.45 6.44
N MET A 213 -0.54 10.38 7.32
CA MET A 213 0.22 10.72 8.52
C MET A 213 -0.70 11.06 9.69
N LEU A 214 -0.38 10.51 10.85
CA LEU A 214 -0.98 10.89 12.11
C LEU A 214 0.00 11.79 12.87
N ASP A 215 -0.38 13.05 13.04
CA ASP A 215 0.36 13.97 13.89
C ASP A 215 0.12 13.68 15.38
N GLU A 216 0.88 14.31 16.27
CA GLU A 216 0.76 14.10 17.71
C GLU A 216 -0.65 14.44 18.25
N HIS A 217 -1.27 15.47 17.69
CA HIS A 217 -2.61 15.87 18.10
C HIS A 217 -3.65 14.81 17.72
N GLU A 218 -3.56 14.27 16.50
CA GLU A 218 -4.47 13.24 16.02
C GLU A 218 -4.31 11.92 16.81
N ILE A 219 -3.07 11.55 17.13
CA ILE A 219 -2.81 10.39 17.98
C ILE A 219 -3.43 10.55 19.37
N LYS A 220 -3.30 11.74 19.99
CA LYS A 220 -3.97 12.03 21.27
C LYS A 220 -5.49 11.96 21.14
N SER A 221 -6.04 12.48 20.01
CA SER A 221 -7.46 12.39 19.71
C SER A 221 -7.92 10.93 19.61
N ILE A 222 -7.17 10.09 18.91
CA ILE A 222 -7.46 8.65 18.78
C ILE A 222 -7.46 7.97 20.16
N TYR A 223 -6.49 8.25 21.04
CA TYR A 223 -6.51 7.72 22.40
C TYR A 223 -7.77 8.16 23.18
N ASN A 224 -8.17 9.41 23.06
CA ASN A 224 -9.40 9.90 23.69
C ASN A 224 -10.65 9.18 23.14
N LEU A 225 -10.70 8.85 21.81
CA LEU A 225 -11.79 8.08 21.24
C LEU A 225 -11.83 6.67 21.82
N VAL A 226 -10.67 6.03 21.98
CA VAL A 226 -10.57 4.70 22.60
C VAL A 226 -11.04 4.72 24.06
N ASP A 227 -10.62 5.72 24.83
CA ASP A 227 -11.05 5.81 26.23
C ASP A 227 -12.56 6.06 26.33
N LYS A 228 -13.12 6.95 25.50
CA LYS A 228 -14.58 7.10 25.39
C LYS A 228 -15.31 5.82 24.98
N SER A 229 -14.70 4.99 24.11
CA SER A 229 -15.31 3.70 23.76
C SER A 229 -15.42 2.76 24.94
N LYS A 230 -14.44 2.78 25.86
CA LYS A 230 -14.47 2.01 27.10
C LYS A 230 -15.52 2.56 28.08
N ASP A 231 -15.61 3.89 28.20
CA ASP A 231 -16.64 4.54 29.02
C ASP A 231 -18.05 4.19 28.51
N ASN A 232 -18.20 4.00 27.20
CA ASN A 232 -19.44 3.53 26.58
C ASN A 232 -19.64 2.01 26.68
N ASN A 233 -18.80 1.28 27.43
CA ASN A 233 -18.83 -0.18 27.60
C ASN A 233 -18.82 -0.95 26.26
N ALA A 234 -18.00 -0.54 25.30
CA ALA A 234 -17.89 -1.21 24.02
C ALA A 234 -17.48 -2.68 24.20
N ASP A 235 -18.32 -3.60 23.74
CA ASP A 235 -18.00 -5.04 23.67
C ASP A 235 -17.05 -5.31 22.49
N PHE A 236 -17.23 -4.60 21.36
CA PHE A 236 -16.45 -4.76 20.13
C PHE A 236 -16.12 -3.42 19.50
N ILE A 237 -14.89 -3.30 18.99
CA ILE A 237 -14.41 -2.12 18.27
C ILE A 237 -14.04 -2.52 16.86
N ILE A 238 -14.66 -1.89 15.90
CA ILE A 238 -14.38 -1.98 14.46
C ILE A 238 -13.68 -0.69 14.04
N TRP A 239 -12.45 -0.81 13.57
CA TRP A 239 -11.68 0.32 13.08
C TRP A 239 -11.81 0.41 11.56
N PHE A 240 -11.87 1.60 11.04
CA PHE A 240 -11.84 1.80 9.61
C PHE A 240 -11.16 3.13 9.26
N GLY A 241 -10.63 3.19 8.06
CA GLY A 241 -9.98 4.37 7.51
C GLY A 241 -9.69 4.14 6.04
N HIS A 242 -9.13 5.14 5.36
CA HIS A 242 -8.81 4.96 3.96
C HIS A 242 -7.51 4.19 3.76
N TYR A 243 -6.44 4.62 4.40
CA TYR A 243 -5.10 4.07 4.20
C TYR A 243 -4.92 2.74 4.95
N PRO A 244 -4.31 1.71 4.32
CA PRO A 244 -3.77 0.58 5.05
C PRO A 244 -2.76 1.04 6.10
N THR A 245 -2.64 0.30 7.20
CA THR A 245 -1.73 0.68 8.29
C THR A 245 -0.26 0.74 7.85
N SER A 246 0.11 0.02 6.78
CA SER A 246 1.43 0.08 6.14
C SER A 246 1.73 1.42 5.46
N CYS A 247 0.68 2.17 5.13
CA CYS A 247 0.72 3.48 4.47
C CYS A 247 0.47 4.66 5.42
N ILE A 248 0.46 4.43 6.74
CA ILE A 248 0.25 5.47 7.75
C ILE A 248 1.55 5.71 8.51
N LEU A 249 2.07 6.94 8.40
CA LEU A 249 3.18 7.41 9.22
C LEU A 249 2.66 7.95 10.56
N SER A 250 3.47 7.82 11.59
CA SER A 250 3.22 8.45 12.88
C SER A 250 4.35 9.42 13.20
N GLN A 251 4.03 10.62 13.67
CA GLN A 251 5.02 11.56 14.20
C GLN A 251 5.51 11.19 15.59
N THR A 252 4.84 10.24 16.24
CA THR A 252 5.25 9.69 17.55
C THR A 252 5.87 8.31 17.37
N ASN A 253 6.49 7.77 18.42
CA ASN A 253 7.01 6.40 18.42
C ASN A 253 5.92 5.32 18.45
N THR A 254 4.63 5.71 18.43
CA THR A 254 3.51 4.78 18.51
C THR A 254 2.80 4.69 17.17
N SER A 255 2.77 3.51 16.56
CA SER A 255 2.03 3.26 15.34
C SER A 255 0.54 3.02 15.61
N ILE A 256 -0.31 3.25 14.61
CA ILE A 256 -1.74 2.92 14.70
C ILE A 256 -1.96 1.42 14.98
N ARG A 257 -1.11 0.53 14.44
CA ARG A 257 -1.16 -0.91 14.72
C ARG A 257 -1.00 -1.21 16.20
N ASN A 258 -0.09 -0.49 16.87
CA ASN A 258 0.14 -0.67 18.32
C ASN A 258 -1.05 -0.18 19.12
N ILE A 259 -1.71 0.91 18.70
CA ILE A 259 -2.92 1.40 19.36
C ILE A 259 -4.03 0.35 19.24
N ILE A 260 -4.34 -0.11 18.02
CA ILE A 260 -5.38 -1.11 17.77
C ILE A 260 -5.07 -2.42 18.49
N GLY A 261 -3.81 -2.88 18.42
CA GLY A 261 -3.38 -4.16 19.00
C GLY A 261 -3.48 -4.24 20.53
N LYS A 262 -3.33 -3.10 21.24
CA LYS A 262 -3.40 -3.05 22.72
C LYS A 262 -4.80 -3.36 23.28
N HIS A 263 -5.86 -3.16 22.51
CA HIS A 263 -7.24 -3.29 22.98
C HIS A 263 -7.83 -4.62 22.56
N LYS A 264 -8.25 -5.43 23.53
CA LYS A 264 -8.82 -6.77 23.28
C LYS A 264 -10.13 -6.71 22.49
N GLU A 265 -10.89 -5.65 22.64
CA GLU A 265 -12.18 -5.38 21.98
C GLU A 265 -11.99 -5.05 20.48
N SER A 266 -10.78 -4.66 20.06
CA SER A 266 -10.46 -4.31 18.68
C SER A 266 -10.37 -5.55 17.80
N MET A 267 -11.35 -5.74 16.92
CA MET A 267 -11.49 -6.94 16.09
C MET A 267 -10.78 -6.80 14.73
N VAL A 268 -11.02 -5.68 14.06
CA VAL A 268 -10.64 -5.53 12.65
C VAL A 268 -10.29 -4.08 12.33
N TYR A 269 -9.38 -3.90 11.37
CA TYR A 269 -9.14 -2.64 10.67
C TYR A 269 -9.51 -2.78 9.19
N LEU A 270 -10.46 -1.96 8.73
CA LEU A 270 -11.00 -1.98 7.38
C LEU A 270 -10.50 -0.77 6.59
N CYS A 271 -9.94 -1.01 5.40
CA CYS A 271 -9.35 0.06 4.58
C CYS A 271 -9.55 -0.18 3.08
N GLY A 272 -9.07 0.75 2.27
CA GLY A 272 -9.01 0.72 0.81
C GLY A 272 -7.63 1.15 0.31
N HIS A 273 -7.59 2.10 -0.64
CA HIS A 273 -6.42 2.83 -1.11
C HIS A 273 -5.53 2.12 -2.13
N TYR A 274 -5.11 0.87 -1.90
CA TYR A 274 -4.21 0.17 -2.83
C TYR A 274 -4.91 -0.36 -4.08
N HIS A 275 -6.24 -0.44 -4.08
CA HIS A 275 -7.02 -1.01 -5.18
C HIS A 275 -6.49 -2.39 -5.60
N THR A 276 -6.15 -3.22 -4.61
CA THR A 276 -5.50 -4.53 -4.83
C THR A 276 -4.26 -4.45 -5.74
N LEU A 277 -3.56 -3.30 -5.76
CA LEU A 277 -2.49 -2.95 -6.70
C LEU A 277 -2.90 -3.15 -8.17
N GLY A 278 -4.06 -2.61 -8.53
CA GLY A 278 -4.62 -2.76 -9.88
C GLY A 278 -5.00 -4.20 -10.22
N GLY A 279 -5.42 -4.99 -9.23
CA GLY A 279 -5.79 -6.39 -9.38
C GLY A 279 -4.62 -7.38 -9.33
N ALA A 280 -3.38 -6.90 -9.21
CA ALA A 280 -2.20 -7.78 -9.15
C ALA A 280 -2.13 -8.60 -7.86
N VAL A 281 -2.74 -8.12 -6.77
CA VAL A 281 -2.73 -8.76 -5.46
C VAL A 281 -4.16 -8.91 -4.94
N PRO A 282 -4.92 -9.92 -5.40
CA PRO A 282 -6.28 -10.15 -4.93
C PRO A 282 -6.27 -10.59 -3.45
N ASN A 283 -7.36 -10.27 -2.74
CA ASN A 283 -7.54 -10.60 -1.33
C ASN A 283 -6.40 -10.04 -0.45
N MET A 284 -6.29 -8.73 -0.43
CA MET A 284 -5.30 -8.00 0.35
C MET A 284 -5.69 -8.01 1.84
N TYR A 285 -5.50 -9.16 2.49
CA TYR A 285 -5.87 -9.41 3.88
C TYR A 285 -4.70 -9.95 4.68
N THR A 286 -4.63 -9.61 5.97
CA THR A 286 -3.65 -10.18 6.89
C THR A 286 -4.16 -10.19 8.34
N LEU A 287 -3.63 -11.10 9.14
CA LEU A 287 -3.72 -11.03 10.59
C LEU A 287 -2.50 -10.25 11.12
N GLN A 288 -2.74 -9.08 11.66
CA GLN A 288 -1.69 -8.26 12.26
C GLN A 288 -1.18 -8.89 13.56
N ARG A 289 0.06 -8.54 13.94
CA ARG A 289 0.71 -9.07 15.16
C ARG A 289 -0.05 -8.74 16.45
N GLY A 290 -0.77 -7.63 16.44
CA GLY A 290 -1.70 -7.26 17.51
C GLY A 290 -2.91 -8.19 17.65
N GLY A 291 -3.06 -9.19 16.75
CA GLY A 291 -4.11 -10.19 16.78
C GLY A 291 -5.43 -9.76 16.15
N PHE A 292 -5.49 -8.61 15.48
CA PHE A 292 -6.65 -8.13 14.72
C PHE A 292 -6.47 -8.38 13.23
N LEU A 293 -7.57 -8.53 12.50
CA LEU A 293 -7.54 -8.60 11.04
C LEU A 293 -7.40 -7.21 10.42
N GLU A 294 -6.56 -7.11 9.42
CA GLU A 294 -6.51 -5.95 8.52
C GLU A 294 -6.92 -6.37 7.12
N LEU A 295 -7.95 -5.70 6.59
CA LEU A 295 -8.66 -6.10 5.40
C LEU A 295 -8.81 -4.90 4.46
N GLU A 296 -8.01 -4.86 3.39
CA GLU A 296 -8.21 -3.91 2.32
C GLU A 296 -9.34 -4.40 1.41
N LEU A 297 -10.24 -3.52 1.06
CA LEU A 297 -11.31 -3.80 0.11
C LEU A 297 -10.88 -3.39 -1.30
N ALA A 298 -11.15 -4.23 -2.30
CA ALA A 298 -11.02 -3.83 -3.68
C ALA A 298 -11.97 -2.66 -4.00
N ASP A 299 -11.53 -1.78 -4.89
CA ASP A 299 -12.18 -0.52 -5.17
C ASP A 299 -13.59 -0.66 -5.76
N TRP A 300 -14.45 0.31 -5.45
CA TRP A 300 -15.71 0.50 -6.15
C TRP A 300 -15.49 1.02 -7.58
N LYS A 301 -14.55 1.88 -7.76
CA LYS A 301 -14.26 2.64 -8.98
C LYS A 301 -14.20 1.78 -10.25
N ASP A 302 -13.46 0.67 -10.23
CA ASP A 302 -13.23 -0.19 -11.40
C ASP A 302 -13.82 -1.61 -11.20
N ASN A 303 -13.82 -2.10 -9.94
CA ASN A 303 -14.23 -3.46 -9.59
C ASN A 303 -15.67 -3.56 -9.07
N ARG A 304 -16.29 -2.46 -8.65
CA ARG A 304 -17.64 -2.43 -8.05
C ARG A 304 -17.79 -3.37 -6.86
N MET A 305 -16.74 -3.45 -6.04
CA MET A 305 -16.74 -4.33 -4.87
C MET A 305 -17.27 -3.62 -3.63
N TYR A 306 -17.98 -4.40 -2.81
CA TYR A 306 -18.36 -4.03 -1.44
C TYR A 306 -18.15 -5.23 -0.53
N ARG A 307 -18.06 -5.00 0.77
CA ARG A 307 -17.90 -6.03 1.80
C ARG A 307 -19.16 -6.12 2.63
N LEU A 308 -19.66 -7.34 2.83
CA LEU A 308 -20.59 -7.68 3.89
C LEU A 308 -19.78 -8.26 5.05
N ALA A 309 -19.95 -7.70 6.24
CA ALA A 309 -19.30 -8.18 7.45
C ALA A 309 -20.32 -8.34 8.58
N ALA A 310 -20.09 -9.29 9.45
CA ALA A 310 -20.92 -9.53 10.61
C ALA A 310 -20.08 -9.85 11.85
N ILE A 311 -20.60 -9.49 13.03
CA ILE A 311 -20.17 -10.01 14.32
C ILE A 311 -21.32 -10.83 14.87
N ASP A 312 -21.08 -12.13 15.01
CA ASP A 312 -22.06 -13.10 15.45
C ASP A 312 -21.50 -13.86 16.68
N HIS A 313 -22.12 -13.68 17.84
CA HIS A 313 -21.63 -14.29 19.09
C HIS A 313 -20.12 -14.07 19.32
N GLY A 314 -19.67 -12.82 19.06
CA GLY A 314 -18.26 -12.43 19.23
C GLY A 314 -17.29 -12.94 18.17
N GLN A 315 -17.78 -13.55 17.09
CA GLN A 315 -16.99 -13.98 15.95
C GLN A 315 -17.17 -12.99 14.79
N PHE A 316 -16.08 -12.46 14.25
CA PHE A 316 -16.09 -11.58 13.08
C PHE A 316 -15.98 -12.40 11.80
N SER A 317 -16.92 -12.26 10.90
CA SER A 317 -16.92 -12.90 9.57
C SER A 317 -17.21 -11.88 8.48
N PHE A 318 -16.71 -12.11 7.27
CA PHE A 318 -16.92 -11.21 6.13
C PHE A 318 -16.85 -11.95 4.80
N ILE A 319 -17.43 -11.31 3.79
CA ILE A 319 -17.30 -11.69 2.37
C ILE A 319 -17.25 -10.42 1.52
N ASP A 320 -16.37 -10.41 0.51
CA ASP A 320 -16.31 -9.36 -0.51
C ASP A 320 -17.15 -9.80 -1.71
N VAL A 321 -18.07 -8.92 -2.13
CA VAL A 321 -19.10 -9.20 -3.11
C VAL A 321 -19.05 -8.16 -4.22
N LYS A 322 -19.20 -8.59 -5.45
CA LYS A 322 -19.35 -7.69 -6.58
C LYS A 322 -20.79 -7.15 -6.66
N HIS A 323 -20.92 -5.88 -6.96
CA HIS A 323 -22.26 -5.27 -7.14
C HIS A 323 -23.08 -6.03 -8.17
N LYS A 324 -24.36 -6.22 -7.87
CA LYS A 324 -25.36 -6.99 -8.65
C LYS A 324 -25.21 -8.52 -8.57
N GLU A 325 -24.26 -9.06 -7.83
CA GLU A 325 -24.22 -10.51 -7.58
C GLU A 325 -25.19 -10.88 -6.42
N TRP A 326 -26.12 -11.75 -6.72
CA TRP A 326 -27.15 -12.26 -5.78
C TRP A 326 -27.36 -13.76 -5.99
N PRO A 327 -27.72 -14.52 -4.94
CA PRO A 327 -27.79 -14.18 -3.51
C PRO A 327 -26.43 -13.89 -2.88
N VAL A 328 -26.40 -13.08 -1.81
CA VAL A 328 -25.20 -12.84 -0.98
C VAL A 328 -25.26 -13.74 0.24
N VAL A 329 -24.22 -14.54 0.45
CA VAL A 329 -24.18 -15.58 1.49
C VAL A 329 -22.97 -15.38 2.37
N LEU A 330 -23.16 -15.28 3.69
CA LEU A 330 -22.08 -15.18 4.66
C LEU A 330 -22.23 -16.27 5.73
N ILE A 331 -21.26 -17.18 5.81
CA ILE A 331 -21.17 -18.20 6.87
C ILE A 331 -20.54 -17.55 8.09
N THR A 332 -21.29 -17.46 9.20
CA THR A 332 -20.80 -16.88 10.44
C THR A 332 -20.30 -17.94 11.42
N ASN A 333 -20.88 -19.15 11.41
CA ASN A 333 -20.42 -20.31 12.17
C ASN A 333 -20.60 -21.59 11.34
N PRO A 334 -19.57 -22.47 11.19
CA PRO A 334 -18.21 -22.33 11.70
C PRO A 334 -17.42 -21.20 11.02
N LYS A 335 -16.48 -20.61 11.75
CA LYS A 335 -15.65 -19.54 11.23
C LYS A 335 -14.63 -20.04 10.20
N HIS A 336 -14.35 -19.24 9.20
CA HIS A 336 -13.31 -19.53 8.20
C HIS A 336 -11.92 -19.68 8.85
N ALA A 337 -11.24 -20.82 8.63
CA ALA A 337 -9.98 -21.17 9.28
C ALA A 337 -8.84 -20.14 9.04
N LEU A 338 -8.84 -19.43 7.89
CA LEU A 338 -7.85 -18.39 7.60
C LEU A 338 -8.06 -17.13 8.47
N TYR A 339 -9.30 -16.80 8.83
CA TYR A 339 -9.65 -15.52 9.47
C TYR A 339 -9.83 -15.64 11.00
N THR A 340 -9.41 -16.73 11.60
CA THR A 340 -9.46 -16.92 13.06
C THR A 340 -8.53 -15.95 13.77
N MET A 341 -9.01 -15.35 14.88
CA MET A 341 -8.27 -14.39 15.71
C MET A 341 -8.17 -14.87 17.16
N PRO A 342 -7.28 -15.81 17.51
CA PRO A 342 -7.27 -16.45 18.84
C PRO A 342 -7.01 -15.50 20.02
N ARG A 343 -6.42 -14.32 19.74
CA ARG A 343 -6.24 -13.29 20.77
C ARG A 343 -7.49 -12.45 21.01
N LYS A 344 -8.48 -12.53 20.11
CA LYS A 344 -9.68 -11.68 20.11
C LYS A 344 -10.96 -12.50 20.23
N GLU A 345 -10.96 -13.72 19.76
CA GLU A 345 -12.11 -14.62 19.66
C GLU A 345 -11.86 -15.92 20.40
N ASN A 346 -12.88 -16.44 21.04
CA ASN A 346 -12.78 -17.70 21.79
C ASN A 346 -13.20 -18.87 20.90
N ILE A 347 -12.25 -19.70 20.48
CA ILE A 347 -12.49 -20.87 19.63
C ILE A 347 -13.40 -21.89 20.34
N ILE A 348 -13.39 -21.94 21.68
CA ILE A 348 -14.25 -22.85 22.45
C ILE A 348 -15.73 -22.55 22.21
N SER A 349 -16.08 -21.31 21.89
CA SER A 349 -17.47 -20.97 21.50
C SER A 349 -17.88 -21.71 20.23
N ILE A 350 -16.99 -21.86 19.23
CA ILE A 350 -17.25 -22.59 18.00
C ILE A 350 -17.33 -24.11 18.28
N ILE A 351 -16.36 -24.63 19.06
CA ILE A 351 -16.31 -26.06 19.43
C ILE A 351 -17.57 -26.50 20.18
N LYS A 352 -18.14 -25.64 20.99
CA LYS A 352 -19.35 -25.90 21.76
C LYS A 352 -20.65 -25.52 21.03
N SER A 353 -20.55 -24.96 19.83
CA SER A 353 -21.71 -24.50 19.08
C SER A 353 -22.62 -25.67 18.71
N THR A 354 -23.92 -25.44 18.76
CA THR A 354 -24.94 -26.45 18.41
C THR A 354 -25.47 -26.28 17.00
N HIS A 355 -25.24 -25.14 16.37
CA HIS A 355 -25.77 -24.81 15.04
C HIS A 355 -24.72 -24.20 14.13
N ILE A 356 -24.73 -24.59 12.86
CA ILE A 356 -24.17 -23.85 11.75
C ILE A 356 -25.05 -22.62 11.55
N ARG A 357 -24.44 -21.46 11.23
CA ARG A 357 -25.16 -20.20 11.10
C ARG A 357 -24.77 -19.50 9.82
N ILE A 358 -25.78 -19.11 9.05
CA ILE A 358 -25.62 -18.55 7.70
C ILE A 358 -26.51 -17.33 7.57
N LEU A 359 -25.95 -16.25 7.05
CA LEU A 359 -26.71 -15.09 6.62
C LEU A 359 -26.89 -15.15 5.11
N ALA A 360 -28.12 -15.19 4.65
CA ALA A 360 -28.48 -15.21 3.24
C ALA A 360 -29.37 -14.02 2.89
N PHE A 361 -28.95 -13.28 1.85
CA PHE A 361 -29.66 -12.09 1.37
C PHE A 361 -29.88 -12.21 -0.13
N SER A 362 -31.05 -11.80 -0.60
CA SER A 362 -31.32 -11.63 -2.02
C SER A 362 -32.36 -10.52 -2.26
N ILE A 363 -32.46 -10.08 -3.50
CA ILE A 363 -33.50 -9.13 -3.94
C ILE A 363 -34.87 -9.78 -4.09
N ALA A 364 -34.94 -11.12 -4.19
CA ALA A 364 -36.13 -11.91 -4.05
C ALA A 364 -36.13 -12.73 -2.75
N LEU A 365 -37.25 -13.35 -2.41
CA LEU A 365 -37.33 -14.22 -1.24
C LEU A 365 -36.39 -15.43 -1.43
N ILE A 366 -35.70 -15.81 -0.40
CA ILE A 366 -34.87 -17.03 -0.38
C ILE A 366 -35.82 -18.25 -0.43
N LYS A 367 -35.51 -19.17 -1.34
CA LYS A 367 -36.25 -20.39 -1.55
C LYS A 367 -35.68 -21.55 -0.72
N THR A 368 -34.38 -21.81 -0.87
CA THR A 368 -33.67 -22.85 -0.11
C THR A 368 -32.31 -22.40 0.32
N VAL A 369 -31.86 -22.86 1.47
CA VAL A 369 -30.47 -22.75 1.97
C VAL A 369 -30.02 -24.14 2.36
N GLU A 370 -29.04 -24.69 1.64
CA GLU A 370 -28.54 -26.05 1.82
C GLU A 370 -27.09 -26.04 2.22
N VAL A 371 -26.70 -26.91 3.11
CA VAL A 371 -25.33 -27.09 3.63
C VAL A 371 -24.83 -28.47 3.32
N GLN A 372 -23.58 -28.54 2.91
CA GLN A 372 -22.82 -29.76 2.80
C GLN A 372 -21.51 -29.62 3.60
N LEU A 373 -21.25 -30.54 4.51
CA LEU A 373 -20.00 -30.66 5.24
C LEU A 373 -19.13 -31.74 4.59
N ASP A 374 -17.93 -31.40 4.19
CA ASP A 374 -17.02 -32.28 3.42
C ASP A 374 -17.74 -32.93 2.23
N ASP A 375 -17.87 -34.27 2.24
CA ASP A 375 -18.57 -35.04 1.19
C ASP A 375 -19.89 -35.64 1.68
N GLU A 376 -20.45 -35.12 2.79
CA GLU A 376 -21.74 -35.58 3.29
C GLU A 376 -22.90 -35.13 2.36
N PRO A 377 -24.09 -35.74 2.51
CA PRO A 377 -25.28 -35.29 1.79
C PRO A 377 -25.66 -33.84 2.14
N TRP A 378 -26.26 -33.16 1.17
CA TRP A 378 -26.84 -31.82 1.39
C TRP A 378 -27.96 -31.88 2.42
N SER A 379 -27.93 -30.93 3.37
CA SER A 379 -28.96 -30.76 4.41
C SER A 379 -29.57 -29.37 4.32
N GLU A 380 -30.87 -29.28 4.40
CA GLU A 380 -31.58 -28.00 4.34
C GLU A 380 -31.55 -27.30 5.69
N CYS A 381 -31.34 -25.97 5.66
CA CYS A 381 -31.30 -25.10 6.84
C CYS A 381 -32.69 -24.57 7.20
N GLU A 382 -32.95 -24.42 8.48
CA GLU A 382 -34.13 -23.77 9.00
C GLU A 382 -34.01 -22.24 9.01
N HIS A 383 -35.04 -21.54 8.54
CA HIS A 383 -35.11 -20.08 8.65
C HIS A 383 -35.51 -19.66 10.06
N VAL A 384 -34.70 -18.83 10.72
CA VAL A 384 -35.02 -18.37 12.08
C VAL A 384 -35.70 -16.99 12.05
N LYS A 385 -34.95 -15.96 11.62
CA LYS A 385 -35.46 -14.60 11.56
C LYS A 385 -34.57 -13.73 10.65
N GLY A 386 -35.18 -12.84 9.86
CA GLY A 386 -34.46 -11.94 8.96
C GLY A 386 -33.57 -12.72 7.98
N PRO A 387 -32.27 -12.45 7.89
CA PRO A 387 -31.39 -13.19 6.98
C PRO A 387 -30.78 -14.47 7.59
N LEU A 388 -31.10 -14.82 8.83
CA LEU A 388 -30.46 -15.93 9.55
C LEU A 388 -31.12 -17.27 9.23
N TYR A 389 -30.30 -18.20 8.75
CA TYR A 389 -30.60 -19.62 8.55
C TYR A 389 -29.66 -20.45 9.42
N VAL A 390 -30.13 -21.52 10.00
CA VAL A 390 -29.37 -22.40 10.89
C VAL A 390 -29.58 -23.87 10.52
N LEU A 391 -28.54 -24.66 10.81
CA LEU A 391 -28.58 -26.11 10.71
C LEU A 391 -27.93 -26.70 11.96
N ARG A 392 -28.66 -27.59 12.64
CA ARG A 392 -28.11 -28.31 13.79
C ARG A 392 -26.96 -29.23 13.37
N TRP A 393 -25.86 -29.21 14.10
CA TRP A 393 -24.70 -30.04 13.81
C TRP A 393 -24.02 -30.59 15.06
N ASN A 394 -23.19 -31.64 14.87
CA ASN A 394 -22.37 -32.21 15.92
C ASN A 394 -20.92 -31.89 15.69
N THR A 395 -20.34 -31.02 16.50
CA THR A 395 -18.93 -30.60 16.38
C THR A 395 -17.93 -31.70 16.68
N THR A 396 -18.35 -32.81 17.32
CA THR A 396 -17.44 -33.92 17.65
C THR A 396 -16.91 -34.65 16.42
N ASP A 397 -17.64 -34.58 15.31
CA ASP A 397 -17.32 -35.30 14.08
C ASP A 397 -16.26 -34.57 13.25
N TYR A 398 -15.97 -33.28 13.57
CA TYR A 398 -15.07 -32.39 12.86
C TYR A 398 -13.93 -31.84 13.75
N ARG A 399 -13.54 -32.60 14.81
CA ARG A 399 -12.60 -32.11 15.85
C ARG A 399 -11.17 -31.95 15.36
N GLU A 400 -10.72 -32.74 14.39
CA GLU A 400 -9.32 -32.79 13.99
C GLU A 400 -9.16 -32.41 12.52
N GLY A 401 -8.26 -31.47 12.24
CA GLY A 401 -7.89 -31.09 10.89
C GLY A 401 -8.73 -29.95 10.30
N ILE A 402 -8.58 -29.79 8.99
CA ILE A 402 -9.30 -28.77 8.21
C ILE A 402 -10.43 -29.43 7.45
N HIS A 403 -11.64 -28.98 7.70
CA HIS A 403 -12.85 -29.43 7.05
C HIS A 403 -13.39 -28.34 6.10
N THR A 404 -14.33 -28.70 5.24
CA THR A 404 -14.93 -27.80 4.25
C THR A 404 -16.42 -27.74 4.44
N ILE A 405 -16.97 -26.54 4.55
CA ILE A 405 -18.40 -26.29 4.48
C ILE A 405 -18.74 -25.65 3.12
N ARG A 406 -19.74 -26.22 2.44
CA ARG A 406 -20.33 -25.67 1.22
C ARG A 406 -21.76 -25.27 1.53
N VAL A 407 -22.13 -24.06 1.12
CA VAL A 407 -23.49 -23.53 1.31
C VAL A 407 -24.03 -23.14 -0.05
N LYS A 408 -25.15 -23.72 -0.43
CA LYS A 408 -25.89 -23.39 -1.64
C LYS A 408 -27.17 -22.66 -1.25
N VAL A 409 -27.40 -21.50 -1.87
CA VAL A 409 -28.60 -20.68 -1.65
C VAL A 409 -29.26 -20.44 -2.98
N SER A 410 -30.59 -20.68 -3.04
CA SER A 410 -31.40 -20.31 -4.18
C SER A 410 -32.52 -19.35 -3.76
N ASP A 411 -32.93 -18.45 -4.62
CA ASP A 411 -34.06 -17.55 -4.41
C ASP A 411 -35.24 -17.88 -5.35
N MET A 412 -36.37 -17.17 -5.17
CA MET A 412 -37.60 -17.43 -5.96
C MET A 412 -37.48 -17.00 -7.42
N ASP A 413 -36.47 -16.20 -7.78
CA ASP A 413 -36.18 -15.84 -9.18
C ASP A 413 -35.14 -16.79 -9.80
N GLU A 414 -34.90 -17.96 -9.18
CA GLU A 414 -34.00 -19.03 -9.63
C GLU A 414 -32.49 -18.58 -9.68
N ARG A 415 -32.11 -17.50 -8.98
CA ARG A 415 -30.72 -17.17 -8.82
C ARG A 415 -30.10 -18.08 -7.77
N GLU A 416 -28.90 -18.56 -8.05
CA GLU A 416 -28.17 -19.45 -7.15
C GLU A 416 -26.79 -18.88 -6.81
N ALA A 417 -26.36 -19.08 -5.58
CA ALA A 417 -25.00 -18.81 -5.13
C ALA A 417 -24.47 -19.98 -4.30
N THR A 418 -23.23 -20.35 -4.52
CA THR A 418 -22.54 -21.37 -3.73
C THR A 418 -21.28 -20.78 -3.13
N VAL A 419 -21.17 -20.86 -1.79
CA VAL A 419 -20.00 -20.42 -1.04
C VAL A 419 -19.30 -21.63 -0.44
N VAL A 420 -17.99 -21.67 -0.57
CA VAL A 420 -17.13 -22.75 -0.04
C VAL A 420 -16.16 -22.15 0.96
N GLN A 421 -16.11 -22.70 2.16
CA GLN A 421 -15.30 -22.18 3.25
C GLN A 421 -14.59 -23.31 4.01
N PRO A 422 -13.25 -23.26 4.17
CA PRO A 422 -12.54 -24.16 5.07
C PRO A 422 -12.73 -23.72 6.52
N PHE A 423 -12.92 -24.66 7.43
CA PHE A 423 -12.97 -24.40 8.87
C PHE A 423 -12.13 -25.44 9.64
N ALA A 424 -11.80 -25.13 10.89
CA ALA A 424 -11.07 -26.03 11.78
C ALA A 424 -11.52 -25.80 13.21
N LEU A 425 -11.64 -26.87 14.00
CA LEU A 425 -12.07 -26.83 15.40
C LEU A 425 -10.90 -27.11 16.37
N ASP A 426 -9.80 -27.66 15.90
CA ASP A 426 -8.58 -27.98 16.67
C ASP A 426 -7.59 -26.81 16.79
N GLY A 427 -7.91 -25.64 16.21
CA GLY A 427 -7.01 -24.51 16.13
C GLY A 427 -6.04 -24.55 14.94
N SER A 428 -6.13 -25.53 14.06
CA SER A 428 -5.42 -25.57 12.78
C SER A 428 -5.75 -24.32 11.95
N ARG A 429 -4.73 -23.76 11.28
CA ARG A 429 -4.87 -22.49 10.55
C ARG A 429 -4.31 -22.59 9.16
N LEU A 430 -4.98 -21.90 8.28
CA LEU A 430 -4.46 -21.57 6.96
C LEU A 430 -3.52 -20.36 7.05
N SER A 431 -2.58 -20.30 6.13
CA SER A 431 -1.64 -19.18 6.03
C SER A 431 -2.11 -18.16 5.00
N PHE A 432 -2.07 -16.88 5.36
CA PHE A 432 -2.28 -15.80 4.41
C PHE A 432 -1.24 -15.85 3.29
N ARG A 433 -1.62 -15.41 2.11
CA ARG A 433 -0.69 -15.27 0.99
C ARG A 433 0.47 -14.36 1.38
N VAL A 434 1.69 -14.71 0.94
CA VAL A 434 2.92 -14.00 1.32
C VAL A 434 2.90 -12.54 0.90
N LEU A 435 2.47 -12.24 -0.33
CA LEU A 435 2.52 -10.87 -0.88
C LEU A 435 1.56 -9.89 -0.18
N PRO A 436 0.25 -10.19 0.02
CA PRO A 436 -0.63 -9.36 0.85
C PRO A 436 -0.09 -9.14 2.26
N ARG A 437 0.40 -10.20 2.89
CA ARG A 437 0.99 -10.13 4.23
C ARG A 437 2.21 -9.20 4.26
N LEU A 438 3.13 -9.34 3.29
CA LEU A 438 4.32 -8.49 3.19
C LEU A 438 3.92 -7.01 3.04
N ILE A 439 2.97 -6.70 2.16
CA ILE A 439 2.53 -5.33 1.88
C ILE A 439 1.86 -4.72 3.11
N LEU A 440 0.88 -5.41 3.71
CA LEU A 440 0.09 -4.86 4.83
C LEU A 440 0.86 -4.82 6.15
N MET A 441 1.85 -5.71 6.38
CA MET A 441 2.64 -5.72 7.61
C MET A 441 3.92 -4.87 7.51
N SER A 442 4.30 -4.41 6.32
CA SER A 442 5.49 -3.57 6.13
C SER A 442 5.22 -2.10 6.51
N ASN A 443 6.27 -1.29 6.52
CA ASN A 443 6.19 0.16 6.50
C ASN A 443 6.69 0.64 5.13
N VAL A 444 5.76 1.08 4.28
CA VAL A 444 6.04 1.46 2.89
C VAL A 444 7.06 2.59 2.79
N SER A 445 6.99 3.57 3.70
CA SER A 445 7.94 4.68 3.72
C SER A 445 9.36 4.21 4.02
N ASN A 446 9.53 3.35 5.03
CA ASN A 446 10.85 2.81 5.41
C ASN A 446 11.46 1.96 4.30
N ILE A 447 10.62 1.15 3.61
CA ILE A 447 11.06 0.36 2.46
C ILE A 447 11.63 1.27 1.37
N PHE A 448 10.89 2.31 0.97
CA PHE A 448 11.37 3.22 -0.08
C PHE A 448 12.57 4.05 0.35
N GLN A 449 12.66 4.45 1.61
CA GLN A 449 13.84 5.10 2.16
C GLN A 449 15.08 4.20 2.07
N PHE A 450 14.92 2.92 2.44
CA PHE A 450 15.99 1.94 2.35
C PHE A 450 16.40 1.66 0.90
N LEU A 451 15.43 1.48 -0.01
CA LEU A 451 15.70 1.27 -1.44
C LEU A 451 16.40 2.48 -2.06
N PHE A 452 15.97 3.70 -1.74
CA PHE A 452 16.61 4.93 -2.18
C PHE A 452 18.06 4.99 -1.71
N GLY A 453 18.33 4.75 -0.42
CA GLY A 453 19.67 4.72 0.15
C GLY A 453 20.54 3.62 -0.47
N THR A 454 19.98 2.44 -0.71
CA THR A 454 20.69 1.31 -1.33
C THR A 454 21.14 1.65 -2.76
N VAL A 455 20.24 2.18 -3.60
CA VAL A 455 20.59 2.55 -4.98
C VAL A 455 21.60 3.70 -4.99
N LEU A 456 21.48 4.66 -4.09
CA LEU A 456 22.44 5.74 -3.91
C LEU A 456 23.86 5.19 -3.59
N VAL A 457 23.95 4.27 -2.64
CA VAL A 457 25.23 3.60 -2.27
C VAL A 457 25.78 2.83 -3.47
N LEU A 458 24.93 2.09 -4.20
CA LEU A 458 25.35 1.33 -5.39
C LEU A 458 25.81 2.22 -6.56
N LEU A 459 25.33 3.45 -6.65
CA LEU A 459 25.76 4.40 -7.67
C LEU A 459 27.07 5.10 -7.31
N VAL A 460 27.26 5.46 -6.05
CA VAL A 460 28.40 6.29 -5.60
C VAL A 460 29.60 5.45 -5.18
N ILE A 461 29.42 4.49 -4.27
CA ILE A 461 30.53 3.75 -3.66
C ILE A 461 31.35 2.96 -4.68
N PRO A 462 30.78 2.19 -5.62
CA PRO A 462 31.56 1.46 -6.60
C PRO A 462 32.43 2.38 -7.47
N LEU A 463 31.89 3.52 -7.93
CA LEU A 463 32.65 4.47 -8.73
C LEU A 463 33.83 5.07 -7.94
N CYS A 464 33.61 5.43 -6.67
CA CYS A 464 34.68 5.95 -5.80
C CYS A 464 35.74 4.88 -5.53
N VAL A 465 35.35 3.64 -5.24
CA VAL A 465 36.26 2.53 -5.00
C VAL A 465 37.09 2.22 -6.27
N LEU A 466 36.43 2.14 -7.44
CA LEU A 466 37.14 1.89 -8.69
C LEU A 466 38.14 3.00 -9.05
N ARG A 467 37.76 4.25 -8.78
CA ARG A 467 38.69 5.39 -8.92
C ARG A 467 39.86 5.29 -7.97
N PHE A 468 39.61 4.94 -6.71
CA PHE A 468 40.72 4.76 -5.72
C PHE A 468 41.67 3.60 -6.12
N LEU A 469 41.08 2.46 -6.53
CA LEU A 469 41.87 1.33 -7.03
C LEU A 469 42.67 1.70 -8.27
N HIS A 470 42.14 2.58 -9.14
CA HIS A 470 42.89 3.10 -10.29
C HIS A 470 44.13 3.85 -9.89
N ILE A 471 44.05 4.74 -8.90
CA ILE A 471 45.19 5.50 -8.38
C ILE A 471 46.28 4.57 -7.82
N LEU A 472 45.89 3.51 -7.09
CA LEU A 472 46.81 2.51 -6.57
C LEU A 472 47.50 1.72 -7.68
N CYS A 473 46.75 1.34 -8.73
CA CYS A 473 47.35 0.65 -9.89
C CYS A 473 48.31 1.57 -10.69
N GLU A 474 47.94 2.84 -10.90
CA GLU A 474 48.80 3.82 -11.60
C GLU A 474 50.09 4.08 -10.84
N ARG A 475 50.03 4.08 -9.49
CA ARG A 475 51.25 4.19 -8.60
C ARG A 475 52.00 2.87 -8.45
N LYS A 476 51.62 1.80 -9.16
CA LYS A 476 52.22 0.45 -9.06
C LYS A 476 52.17 -0.17 -7.65
N GLN A 477 51.32 0.34 -6.77
CA GLN A 477 51.09 -0.20 -5.42
C GLN A 477 50.16 -1.44 -5.42
N MET A 478 49.42 -1.66 -6.51
CA MET A 478 48.54 -2.80 -6.65
C MET A 478 48.49 -3.27 -8.12
N HIS A 479 48.32 -4.59 -8.29
CA HIS A 479 48.05 -5.15 -9.62
C HIS A 479 46.54 -5.12 -9.90
N ARG A 480 46.20 -4.93 -11.17
CA ARG A 480 44.82 -4.95 -11.64
C ARG A 480 44.12 -6.28 -11.26
N PRO A 481 42.98 -6.25 -10.62
CA PRO A 481 42.25 -7.46 -10.27
C PRO A 481 41.76 -8.20 -11.54
N ARG A 482 41.87 -9.54 -11.52
CA ARG A 482 41.41 -10.41 -12.59
C ARG A 482 40.13 -11.13 -12.10
N PHE A 483 39.06 -11.01 -12.87
CA PHE A 483 37.79 -11.70 -12.60
C PHE A 483 37.66 -12.90 -13.54
N ARG A 484 37.18 -14.04 -13.02
CA ARG A 484 36.99 -15.27 -13.82
C ARG A 484 35.79 -15.17 -14.75
N ILE A 485 34.70 -14.45 -14.34
CA ILE A 485 33.47 -14.35 -15.10
C ILE A 485 33.58 -13.16 -16.06
N GLN A 486 33.56 -13.42 -17.35
CA GLN A 486 33.78 -12.44 -18.43
C GLN A 486 32.78 -11.27 -18.38
N PHE A 487 31.52 -11.55 -18.02
CA PHE A 487 30.49 -10.53 -17.89
C PHE A 487 30.83 -9.49 -16.81
N PHE A 488 31.18 -9.94 -15.58
CA PHE A 488 31.59 -9.04 -14.50
C PHE A 488 32.88 -8.29 -14.82
N TYR A 489 33.86 -8.98 -15.41
CA TYR A 489 35.09 -8.34 -15.86
C TYR A 489 34.82 -7.18 -16.83
N SER A 490 33.95 -7.40 -17.81
CA SER A 490 33.58 -6.38 -18.79
C SER A 490 32.94 -5.15 -18.15
N TRP A 491 31.96 -5.34 -17.23
CA TRP A 491 31.26 -4.22 -16.59
C TRP A 491 32.12 -3.50 -15.55
N VAL A 492 32.91 -4.20 -14.77
CA VAL A 492 33.89 -3.59 -13.86
C VAL A 492 34.89 -2.75 -14.63
N ARG A 493 35.40 -3.23 -15.76
CA ARG A 493 36.28 -2.47 -16.65
C ARG A 493 35.60 -1.18 -17.15
N LYS A 494 34.37 -1.26 -17.65
CA LYS A 494 33.63 -0.10 -18.18
C LYS A 494 33.41 0.96 -17.11
N LEU A 495 32.95 0.57 -15.93
CA LEU A 495 32.75 1.49 -14.79
C LEU A 495 34.09 2.04 -14.26
N TRP A 496 35.14 1.24 -14.25
CA TRP A 496 36.47 1.69 -13.88
C TRP A 496 36.97 2.79 -14.80
N ILE A 497 36.89 2.57 -16.12
CA ILE A 497 37.31 3.58 -17.11
C ILE A 497 36.46 4.86 -16.95
N LEU A 498 35.13 4.73 -16.78
CA LEU A 498 34.26 5.87 -16.50
C LEU A 498 34.75 6.67 -15.26
N SER A 499 35.09 5.96 -14.17
CA SER A 499 35.49 6.59 -12.92
C SER A 499 36.81 7.39 -13.03
N THR A 500 37.66 7.13 -14.02
CA THR A 500 38.91 7.84 -14.24
C THR A 500 38.77 9.18 -14.97
N VAL A 501 37.62 9.40 -15.62
CA VAL A 501 37.35 10.61 -16.41
C VAL A 501 36.65 11.64 -15.53
N ASP A 502 37.39 12.66 -15.06
CA ASP A 502 36.89 13.70 -14.14
C ASP A 502 35.60 14.38 -14.63
N ARG A 503 35.54 14.69 -15.93
CA ARG A 503 34.39 15.36 -16.54
C ARG A 503 33.08 14.54 -16.49
N LEU A 504 33.20 13.23 -16.25
CA LEU A 504 32.05 12.33 -16.12
C LEU A 504 31.83 11.91 -14.67
N PHE A 505 32.94 11.58 -13.98
CA PHE A 505 32.88 11.10 -12.60
C PHE A 505 32.25 12.11 -11.64
N PHE A 506 32.77 13.36 -11.63
CA PHE A 506 32.28 14.36 -10.69
C PHE A 506 30.82 14.74 -10.92
N PRO A 507 30.33 15.03 -12.14
CA PRO A 507 28.93 15.34 -12.32
C PRO A 507 27.99 14.18 -11.95
N LEU A 508 28.36 12.93 -12.26
CA LEU A 508 27.55 11.75 -11.91
C LEU A 508 27.44 11.58 -10.39
N VAL A 509 28.57 11.65 -9.68
CA VAL A 509 28.59 11.48 -8.22
C VAL A 509 27.94 12.67 -7.52
N LEU A 510 28.29 13.90 -7.90
CA LEU A 510 27.77 15.11 -7.26
C LEU A 510 26.26 15.28 -7.49
N TYR A 511 25.75 14.94 -8.69
CA TYR A 511 24.31 14.97 -8.93
C TYR A 511 23.57 13.94 -8.08
N THR A 512 24.10 12.73 -7.95
CA THR A 512 23.51 11.69 -7.10
C THR A 512 23.48 12.13 -5.62
N LEU A 513 24.57 12.73 -5.12
CA LEU A 513 24.61 13.27 -3.77
C LEU A 513 23.72 14.51 -3.60
N TYR A 514 23.65 15.38 -4.61
CA TYR A 514 22.72 16.52 -4.61
C TYR A 514 21.26 16.07 -4.38
N LEU A 515 20.83 14.97 -5.01
CA LEU A 515 19.47 14.47 -4.83
C LEU A 515 19.15 14.03 -3.39
N THR A 516 20.13 13.85 -2.52
CA THR A 516 19.89 13.56 -1.10
C THR A 516 19.62 14.80 -0.25
N VAL A 517 20.20 15.93 -0.59
CA VAL A 517 20.19 17.15 0.23
C VAL A 517 19.54 18.34 -0.46
N GLY A 518 19.66 18.43 -1.79
CA GLY A 518 19.18 19.56 -2.57
C GLY A 518 17.67 19.51 -2.89
N PRO A 519 17.09 20.66 -3.24
CA PRO A 519 15.71 20.73 -3.69
C PRO A 519 15.52 20.01 -5.03
N TRP A 520 14.44 19.25 -5.14
CA TRP A 520 14.07 18.52 -6.34
C TRP A 520 13.22 19.33 -7.30
N ALA A 521 12.33 20.15 -6.73
CA ALA A 521 11.50 21.08 -7.47
C ALA A 521 11.06 22.22 -6.55
N VAL A 522 10.85 23.39 -7.15
CA VAL A 522 10.26 24.56 -6.50
C VAL A 522 9.09 25.00 -7.34
N GLY A 523 7.90 25.04 -6.74
CA GLY A 523 6.70 25.41 -7.46
C GLY A 523 5.44 25.31 -6.62
N GLU A 524 4.29 25.35 -7.27
CA GLU A 524 2.99 25.32 -6.62
C GLU A 524 2.59 23.89 -6.25
N VAL A 525 2.90 23.47 -5.02
CA VAL A 525 2.58 22.14 -4.48
C VAL A 525 1.10 22.05 -4.07
N ILE A 526 0.54 23.13 -3.60
CA ILE A 526 -0.89 23.36 -3.37
C ILE A 526 -1.25 24.67 -4.09
N GLU A 527 -2.47 24.81 -4.55
CA GLU A 527 -2.95 25.98 -5.26
C GLU A 527 -2.70 27.27 -4.46
N ASN A 528 -2.05 28.25 -5.09
CA ASN A 528 -1.62 29.50 -4.48
C ASN A 528 -0.60 29.36 -3.33
N GLN A 529 0.03 28.18 -3.18
CA GLN A 529 1.05 27.92 -2.17
C GLN A 529 2.30 27.36 -2.82
N THR A 530 3.35 28.17 -2.86
CA THR A 530 4.66 27.70 -3.32
C THR A 530 5.26 26.75 -2.28
N GLY A 531 5.80 25.64 -2.75
CA GLY A 531 6.50 24.66 -1.93
C GLY A 531 7.83 24.27 -2.54
N VAL A 532 8.64 23.64 -1.71
CA VAL A 532 9.96 23.08 -2.11
C VAL A 532 10.00 21.62 -1.73
N ILE A 533 10.25 20.76 -2.71
CA ILE A 533 10.26 19.31 -2.56
C ILE A 533 11.70 18.82 -2.45
N PHE A 534 11.99 18.00 -1.44
CA PHE A 534 13.26 17.32 -1.18
C PHE A 534 13.04 15.81 -1.05
N ALA A 535 14.12 15.03 -1.04
CA ALA A 535 14.06 13.60 -0.71
C ALA A 535 13.39 13.35 0.66
N TRP A 536 13.82 14.11 1.65
CA TRP A 536 13.47 13.96 3.06
C TRP A 536 12.22 14.72 3.50
N GLY A 537 11.59 15.49 2.59
CA GLY A 537 10.33 16.16 2.91
C GLY A 537 9.95 17.27 1.93
N THR A 538 8.81 17.91 2.23
CA THR A 538 8.28 19.00 1.41
C THR A 538 7.89 20.15 2.33
N PHE A 539 8.40 21.34 2.03
CA PHE A 539 7.96 22.60 2.65
C PHE A 539 6.84 23.20 1.82
N ILE A 540 5.74 23.59 2.48
CA ILE A 540 4.60 24.26 1.85
C ILE A 540 4.21 25.42 2.76
N GLY A 541 4.49 26.66 2.34
CA GLY A 541 4.34 27.83 3.19
C GLY A 541 5.13 27.69 4.49
N LYS A 542 4.43 27.63 5.64
CA LYS A 542 5.02 27.44 6.97
C LYS A 542 4.99 25.98 7.45
N SER A 543 4.44 25.06 6.67
CA SER A 543 4.27 23.66 7.05
C SER A 543 5.37 22.79 6.46
N PHE A 544 5.76 21.76 7.21
CA PHE A 544 6.70 20.73 6.77
C PHE A 544 6.01 19.36 6.77
N LEU A 545 6.08 18.68 5.64
CA LEU A 545 5.66 17.29 5.49
C LEU A 545 6.90 16.40 5.40
N PRO A 546 7.09 15.43 6.29
CA PRO A 546 8.24 14.54 6.24
C PRO A 546 8.23 13.67 4.98
N GLY A 547 9.43 13.28 4.53
CA GLY A 547 9.60 12.46 3.35
C GLY A 547 9.01 11.07 3.56
N ALA A 548 8.12 10.70 2.66
CA ALA A 548 7.47 9.40 2.64
C ALA A 548 7.48 8.88 1.20
N PHE A 549 6.51 9.26 0.40
CA PHE A 549 6.47 8.92 -1.03
C PHE A 549 7.57 9.62 -1.85
N THR A 550 8.16 10.69 -1.37
CA THR A 550 9.34 11.32 -1.99
C THR A 550 10.48 10.32 -2.14
N TYR A 551 10.75 9.48 -1.15
CA TYR A 551 11.79 8.44 -1.27
C TYR A 551 11.50 7.43 -2.38
N ALA A 552 10.23 7.03 -2.57
CA ALA A 552 9.82 6.19 -3.70
C ALA A 552 10.12 6.88 -5.03
N TYR A 553 9.74 8.15 -5.13
CA TYR A 553 9.94 8.95 -6.33
C TYR A 553 11.44 9.14 -6.66
N GLY A 554 12.27 9.34 -5.62
CA GLY A 554 13.73 9.39 -5.72
C GLY A 554 14.35 8.04 -6.10
N PHE A 555 13.90 6.95 -5.51
CA PHE A 555 14.33 5.60 -5.87
C PHE A 555 14.08 5.32 -7.36
N PHE A 556 12.87 5.58 -7.85
CA PHE A 556 12.57 5.40 -9.26
C PHE A 556 13.42 6.28 -10.18
N GLN A 557 13.71 7.53 -9.79
CA GLN A 557 14.62 8.41 -10.55
C GLN A 557 16.03 7.84 -10.63
N LEU A 558 16.59 7.41 -9.52
CA LEU A 558 17.95 6.85 -9.48
C LEU A 558 18.03 5.53 -10.24
N PHE A 559 17.05 4.65 -10.04
CA PHE A 559 17.04 3.31 -10.63
C PHE A 559 16.72 3.29 -12.12
N SER A 560 15.69 4.04 -12.56
CA SER A 560 15.21 4.00 -13.94
C SER A 560 15.92 4.99 -14.88
N PHE A 561 16.54 6.04 -14.34
CA PHE A 561 17.23 7.05 -15.14
C PHE A 561 18.73 7.12 -14.86
N HIS A 562 19.16 7.34 -13.63
CA HIS A 562 20.57 7.63 -13.34
C HIS A 562 21.45 6.38 -13.48
N LEU A 563 21.00 5.23 -13.01
CA LEU A 563 21.72 3.95 -13.18
C LEU A 563 21.88 3.59 -14.68
N PRO A 564 20.84 3.58 -15.50
CA PRO A 564 20.98 3.36 -16.94
C PRO A 564 21.89 4.40 -17.62
N LEU A 565 21.77 5.68 -17.27
CA LEU A 565 22.65 6.73 -17.81
C LEU A 565 24.14 6.40 -17.52
N MET A 566 24.47 6.05 -16.29
CA MET A 566 25.82 5.67 -15.90
C MET A 566 26.33 4.47 -16.71
N LEU A 567 25.52 3.44 -16.89
CA LEU A 567 25.88 2.24 -17.65
C LEU A 567 26.06 2.54 -19.16
N ILE A 568 25.20 3.37 -19.74
CA ILE A 568 25.29 3.80 -21.14
C ILE A 568 26.58 4.59 -21.36
N LEU A 569 26.89 5.55 -20.48
CA LEU A 569 28.12 6.35 -20.56
C LEU A 569 29.36 5.49 -20.38
N ALA A 570 29.36 4.55 -19.41
CA ALA A 570 30.47 3.63 -19.18
C ALA A 570 30.77 2.77 -20.42
N ASN A 571 29.71 2.25 -21.06
CA ASN A 571 29.83 1.47 -22.29
C ASN A 571 30.39 2.32 -23.46
N ARG A 572 29.95 3.56 -23.58
CA ARG A 572 30.42 4.46 -24.64
C ARG A 572 31.88 4.87 -24.48
N VAL A 573 32.29 5.20 -23.24
CA VAL A 573 33.70 5.54 -22.93
C VAL A 573 34.63 4.35 -23.19
N ASP A 574 34.24 3.15 -22.79
CA ASP A 574 35.01 1.92 -23.05
C ASP A 574 35.19 1.65 -24.55
N LYS A 575 34.13 1.80 -25.34
CA LYS A 575 34.22 1.70 -26.82
C LYS A 575 35.19 2.74 -27.41
N ARG A 576 35.18 3.99 -26.91
CA ARG A 576 36.14 5.01 -27.35
C ARG A 576 37.57 4.65 -27.01
N LEU A 577 37.81 4.03 -25.83
CA LEU A 577 39.14 3.55 -25.46
C LEU A 577 39.62 2.40 -26.37
N GLN A 578 38.70 1.52 -26.81
CA GLN A 578 39.00 0.41 -27.71
C GLN A 578 39.32 0.90 -29.14
N ASN A 579 38.59 1.90 -29.64
CA ASN A 579 38.73 2.44 -31.00
C ASN A 579 39.95 3.36 -31.19
N ILE A 580 40.84 3.47 -30.22
CA ILE A 580 42.15 4.20 -30.38
C ILE A 580 43.07 3.48 -31.36
N LYS A 581 42.80 2.24 -31.74
CA LYS A 581 43.53 1.48 -32.76
C LYS A 581 43.08 1.84 -34.18
N PRO A 582 43.99 2.23 -35.09
CA PRO A 582 43.64 2.86 -36.39
C PRO A 582 43.14 1.92 -37.50
N ASN A 583 42.71 0.66 -37.19
CA ASN A 583 42.41 -0.37 -38.20
C ASN A 583 41.00 -0.92 -38.20
N GLU A 584 39.97 -0.20 -37.72
CA GLU A 584 38.62 -0.70 -37.83
C GLU A 584 37.86 -0.13 -39.02
N LYS A 585 37.18 -1.01 -39.79
CA LYS A 585 36.28 -0.65 -40.90
C LYS A 585 35.18 0.30 -40.38
N PRO A 586 34.78 1.31 -41.17
CA PRO A 586 33.71 2.20 -40.78
C PRO A 586 32.42 1.39 -40.47
N LEU A 587 31.80 1.66 -39.31
CA LEU A 587 30.55 1.02 -38.94
C LEU A 587 29.47 1.27 -39.96
N SER A 588 28.65 0.25 -40.23
CA SER A 588 27.47 0.44 -41.10
C SER A 588 26.55 1.53 -40.52
N LYS A 589 25.84 2.26 -41.34
CA LYS A 589 24.91 3.33 -40.91
C LYS A 589 23.91 2.84 -39.87
N ILE A 590 23.45 1.59 -39.98
CA ILE A 590 22.54 0.95 -39.05
C ILE A 590 23.20 0.76 -37.65
N CYS A 591 24.44 0.24 -37.63
CA CYS A 591 25.18 0.07 -36.36
C CYS A 591 25.50 1.41 -35.69
N PHE A 592 25.71 2.46 -36.49
CA PHE A 592 25.89 3.82 -35.99
C PHE A 592 24.63 4.33 -35.29
N VAL A 593 23.45 4.21 -35.91
CA VAL A 593 22.16 4.61 -35.32
C VAL A 593 21.84 3.79 -34.06
N LEU A 594 22.07 2.48 -34.08
CA LEU A 594 21.83 1.61 -32.94
C LEU A 594 22.68 1.96 -31.69
N GLN A 595 23.81 2.63 -31.85
CA GLN A 595 24.63 3.09 -30.72
C GLN A 595 23.99 4.25 -29.94
N TYR A 596 23.16 5.07 -30.60
CA TYR A 596 22.48 6.21 -29.99
C TYR A 596 21.13 5.82 -29.40
N LEU A 597 20.55 4.68 -29.83
CA LEU A 597 19.21 4.25 -29.42
C LEU A 597 19.03 4.20 -27.89
N PRO A 598 19.96 3.63 -27.07
CA PRO A 598 19.74 3.56 -25.64
C PRO A 598 19.66 4.94 -24.96
N ILE A 599 20.49 5.89 -25.36
CA ILE A 599 20.47 7.23 -24.76
C ILE A 599 19.24 8.02 -25.24
N ILE A 600 18.82 7.85 -26.50
CA ILE A 600 17.62 8.49 -27.03
C ILE A 600 16.39 7.98 -26.25
N LEU A 601 16.25 6.66 -26.08
CA LEU A 601 15.14 6.08 -25.33
C LEU A 601 15.13 6.55 -23.87
N LEU A 602 16.30 6.64 -23.24
CA LEU A 602 16.43 7.14 -21.87
C LEU A 602 15.98 8.60 -21.76
N ILE A 603 16.43 9.46 -22.69
CA ILE A 603 16.04 10.87 -22.72
C ILE A 603 14.54 11.01 -23.02
N MET A 604 14.00 10.24 -23.96
CA MET A 604 12.56 10.23 -24.25
C MET A 604 11.73 9.84 -23.03
N MET A 605 12.13 8.79 -22.32
CA MET A 605 11.48 8.38 -21.08
C MET A 605 11.49 9.51 -20.05
N GLN A 606 12.64 10.14 -19.81
CA GLN A 606 12.76 11.22 -18.83
C GLN A 606 11.98 12.47 -19.26
N THR A 607 11.94 12.78 -20.55
CA THR A 607 11.12 13.88 -21.10
C THR A 607 9.64 13.62 -20.90
N CYS A 608 9.19 12.38 -21.11
CA CYS A 608 7.82 11.97 -20.83
C CYS A 608 7.47 12.14 -19.34
N MET A 609 8.38 11.76 -18.45
CA MET A 609 8.19 11.97 -17.01
C MET A 609 8.21 13.46 -16.62
N ALA A 610 9.01 14.28 -17.28
CA ALA A 610 9.02 15.74 -17.09
C ALA A 610 7.72 16.39 -17.60
N TYR A 611 7.18 15.87 -18.71
CA TYR A 611 5.89 16.31 -19.27
C TYR A 611 4.73 16.01 -18.29
N PHE A 612 4.68 14.79 -17.71
CA PHE A 612 3.68 14.47 -16.68
C PHE A 612 3.84 15.34 -15.42
N PHE A 613 5.07 15.65 -15.03
CA PHE A 613 5.33 16.58 -13.95
C PHE A 613 4.85 18.00 -14.24
N TRP A 614 5.01 18.46 -15.50
CA TRP A 614 4.48 19.72 -15.97
C TRP A 614 2.94 19.79 -15.90
N LEU A 615 2.25 18.76 -16.34
CA LEU A 615 0.79 18.67 -16.25
C LEU A 615 0.30 18.75 -14.79
N ALA A 616 1.04 18.13 -13.85
CA ALA A 616 0.67 18.08 -12.46
C ALA A 616 0.97 19.38 -11.69
N TYR A 617 2.12 20.01 -11.95
CA TYR A 617 2.67 21.10 -11.13
C TYR A 617 2.88 22.41 -11.90
N GLY A 618 2.68 22.43 -13.18
CA GLY A 618 2.79 23.62 -14.04
C GLY A 618 4.22 23.98 -14.46
N THR A 619 4.34 25.10 -15.18
CA THR A 619 5.56 25.50 -15.88
C THR A 619 6.71 25.85 -14.93
N LEU A 620 6.43 26.65 -13.89
CA LEU A 620 7.46 27.07 -12.94
C LEU A 620 8.12 25.89 -12.24
N ALA A 621 7.30 24.96 -11.72
CA ALA A 621 7.80 23.77 -11.07
C ALA A 621 8.64 22.90 -12.00
N THR A 622 8.32 22.86 -13.30
CA THR A 622 9.06 22.08 -14.30
C THR A 622 10.41 22.73 -14.67
N ILE A 623 10.44 24.05 -14.81
CA ILE A 623 11.69 24.79 -15.06
C ILE A 623 12.64 24.68 -13.87
N LEU A 624 12.14 24.84 -12.66
CA LEU A 624 12.89 24.74 -11.40
C LEU A 624 12.87 23.29 -10.85
N CYS A 625 13.14 22.30 -11.70
CA CYS A 625 13.13 20.89 -11.35
C CYS A 625 14.46 20.20 -11.66
N PRO A 626 15.44 20.23 -10.73
CA PRO A 626 16.67 19.46 -10.82
C PRO A 626 16.42 17.96 -11.04
N LEU A 627 15.39 17.41 -10.43
CA LEU A 627 15.08 15.98 -10.51
C LEU A 627 14.68 15.52 -11.93
N ARG A 628 13.88 16.31 -12.66
CA ARG A 628 13.35 15.89 -13.98
C ARG A 628 13.97 16.67 -15.12
N THR A 629 13.81 17.97 -15.15
CA THR A 629 14.21 18.81 -16.30
C THR A 629 15.73 18.95 -16.38
N TRP A 630 16.39 19.30 -15.29
CA TRP A 630 17.85 19.51 -15.32
C TRP A 630 18.62 18.21 -15.52
N SER A 631 18.07 17.06 -15.11
CA SER A 631 18.67 15.74 -15.37
C SER A 631 18.73 15.40 -16.87
N ILE A 632 17.79 15.91 -17.67
CA ILE A 632 17.82 15.76 -19.13
C ILE A 632 19.00 16.53 -19.71
N PHE A 633 19.18 17.78 -19.31
CA PHE A 633 20.33 18.59 -19.74
C PHE A 633 21.65 17.97 -19.28
N LEU A 634 21.70 17.46 -18.05
CA LEU A 634 22.87 16.74 -17.55
C LEU A 634 23.21 15.53 -18.42
N ALA A 635 22.21 14.72 -18.79
CA ALA A 635 22.43 13.55 -19.63
C ALA A 635 22.95 13.92 -21.03
N ILE A 636 22.35 14.95 -21.65
CA ILE A 636 22.77 15.45 -22.96
C ILE A 636 24.20 16.00 -22.87
N MET A 637 24.52 16.79 -21.85
CA MET A 637 25.86 17.35 -21.62
C MET A 637 26.89 16.22 -21.43
N LEU A 638 26.60 15.23 -20.60
CA LEU A 638 27.52 14.11 -20.33
C LEU A 638 27.73 13.27 -21.59
N TRP A 639 26.67 13.01 -22.36
CA TRP A 639 26.78 12.31 -23.63
C TRP A 639 27.65 13.07 -24.63
N HIS A 640 27.42 14.36 -24.78
CA HIS A 640 28.23 15.22 -25.65
C HIS A 640 29.70 15.23 -25.21
N GLN A 641 29.95 15.31 -23.89
CA GLN A 641 31.31 15.24 -23.35
C GLN A 641 32.01 13.91 -23.67
N VAL A 642 31.29 12.79 -23.60
CA VAL A 642 31.86 11.49 -23.99
C VAL A 642 32.23 11.47 -25.46
N ASP A 643 31.40 12.02 -26.33
CA ASP A 643 31.66 12.01 -27.78
C ASP A 643 32.75 13.00 -28.22
N THR A 644 32.93 14.11 -27.52
CA THR A 644 33.87 15.19 -27.91
C THR A 644 35.16 15.21 -27.11
N MET A 645 35.26 14.45 -25.97
CA MET A 645 36.45 14.48 -25.12
C MET A 645 37.71 14.07 -25.89
N PRO A 646 38.86 14.77 -25.69
CA PRO A 646 40.14 14.40 -26.28
C PRO A 646 40.64 13.09 -25.69
N TYR A 647 41.39 12.32 -26.49
CA TYR A 647 42.03 11.06 -26.04
C TYR A 647 42.99 11.24 -24.87
N SER A 648 43.53 12.44 -24.65
CA SER A 648 44.32 12.73 -23.48
C SER A 648 43.59 12.45 -22.16
N CYS A 649 42.27 12.59 -22.11
CA CYS A 649 41.48 12.26 -20.94
C CYS A 649 41.40 10.74 -20.65
N LEU A 650 41.69 9.90 -21.64
CA LEU A 650 41.70 8.45 -21.52
C LEU A 650 43.09 7.85 -21.31
N ARG A 651 44.16 8.68 -21.31
CA ARG A 651 45.54 8.20 -21.16
C ARG A 651 45.78 7.43 -19.88
N SER A 652 45.28 7.89 -18.75
CA SER A 652 45.41 7.23 -17.45
C SER A 652 44.73 5.85 -17.48
N ALA A 653 43.49 5.77 -17.98
CA ALA A 653 42.79 4.50 -18.15
C ALA A 653 43.53 3.57 -19.12
N ALA A 654 44.08 4.09 -20.22
CA ALA A 654 44.83 3.34 -21.21
C ALA A 654 46.11 2.69 -20.60
N LYS A 655 46.85 3.37 -19.71
CA LYS A 655 48.01 2.81 -19.02
C LYS A 655 47.67 1.55 -18.20
N VAL A 656 46.48 1.51 -17.58
CA VAL A 656 46.07 0.38 -16.71
C VAL A 656 45.38 -0.72 -17.51
N TRP A 657 44.63 -0.36 -18.56
CA TRP A 657 43.78 -1.28 -19.31
C TRP A 657 44.24 -1.63 -20.72
N SER A 658 45.37 -1.07 -21.19
CA SER A 658 45.96 -1.48 -22.50
C SER A 658 46.57 -2.87 -22.39
N PRO A 659 46.55 -3.68 -23.47
CA PRO A 659 47.21 -4.97 -23.52
C PRO A 659 48.75 -4.89 -23.47
N LEU A 660 49.32 -3.68 -23.57
CA LEU A 660 50.75 -3.41 -23.60
C LEU A 660 51.32 -2.99 -22.23
N GLY A 661 50.53 -3.10 -21.13
CA GLY A 661 50.95 -2.83 -19.76
C GLY A 661 51.06 -4.10 -18.91
#